data_d2b514d4946597aae4dfd754ab376037
#
_entry.id   d2b514d4946597aae4dfd754ab376037
#
_cell.length_a   1.000
_cell.length_b   1.000
_cell.length_c   1.000
_cell.angle_alpha   90.00
_cell.angle_beta   90.00
_cell.angle_gamma   90.00
#
_symmetry.space_group_name_H-M   'P 1'
#
loop_
_entity.id
_entity.type
_entity.pdbx_description
1 polymer ?
#
loop_
_entity_poly.entity_id
_entity_poly.type
_entity_poly.pdbx_seq_one_letter_code
_entity_poly.pdbx_strand_id
1 'polypeptide(L)'
;MRTKNRVGLPLLLIALFAFIATPTPAQSPNTATMMVVVVDQNGAVVPDARVSVVNNATGDVREAVSGSDGSATIPALSLTGTYTVGVSKDGFGSEERKDITLRSGETATLKVTLLVGSEKAEVTVIGTTEGVRANPQIGLPLDSPQIDETPILGRKATTLPLLNSAFRQGKGTGDLFVNATYFITGVGSRRATTFTLDGANNDEGWGRQTAIATVPLGAIQEITILSNAFSSEFGWTSGPALNIVTKSGTNEFHGEVLGLFRPGDWQAKTFSTKNFCPPSVPSCVTPTTLQAINPVDIPDALQQVSGSIGGPIVQDKTFFFATADYTRQNRTTFLSTTLPAFLLPADGSLDYTGRYRQFLFDGRVDHKFTPSQTLMVRVNVDRFYDDNPQDAVGGTNAPSVARKYSRRSWTAQANLTSVISPTLLNEARFAYLHGDPITLWEAQTLSTTYTRAGNVPFTIGQSRASDIFSHQVQFSDTLSWSRGPHYLRFGGSVIHHTSGGTGSEPGTAILGTFTFRNTTTAPFGSLTLADVQNYTQPIDFGINSYELPQWLLTGFVQDSIHLRSDLTVDVGLRYDRQTLTDDNNNFAPRIGFGWNPGGDSRTVIRGGYGMYYTQIRSNAVAGYLVNGLDGLTTYTAIAGQTGFPTCLTGSCLPVNVDPRTLPASQLPARDITIRAGRRAFYQEQFARFGLNFDRLPDYPDELVNPRSQVLTIGAEREVVKGLFIGGDYVHQHLSDIDRTFDLNAPAPFDRTAPGQVRSVAAANLTRPILPVNGGVRQVNVLTNLGVADYNGLQTLVSYRGNRKMYASVSYTLSRATNTTEPDGNGIGPNDSNLARLGEVERGPSVVDQRHRAVITFIYHFPYNITAGTLTQLASARPFNSTTGVDNNGDGANNDRPVINGSVISKSAFRGTPTSDVAIFVEGRIKTSERTSILLRLEGFNLLNHGNYLGRGQTIYGDTLAPLPTFGQLVAVGTATNAIPAFANIDPPRMFQLQARFIF
;
A
#
# COMPACT_ATOMS: atom_id res chain seq x y z
N MET A 1 -37.95 -1.68 13.53
CA MET A 1 -38.94 -1.47 12.46
C MET A 1 -38.70 -2.47 11.34
N ARG A 2 -39.73 -3.15 10.89
CA ARG A 2 -39.69 -4.32 9.99
C ARG A 2 -39.24 -3.91 8.58
N THR A 3 -38.09 -4.38 8.15
CA THR A 3 -37.63 -4.32 6.73
C THR A 3 -38.16 -5.56 6.01
N LYS A 4 -38.98 -5.33 5.00
CA LYS A 4 -39.47 -6.37 4.09
C LYS A 4 -38.32 -6.89 3.21
N ASN A 5 -38.07 -8.17 3.33
CA ASN A 5 -37.18 -8.93 2.44
C ASN A 5 -37.58 -8.80 0.95
N ARG A 6 -36.69 -8.28 0.13
CA ARG A 6 -36.68 -8.46 -1.31
C ARG A 6 -35.37 -9.12 -1.73
N VAL A 7 -35.28 -10.43 -1.52
CA VAL A 7 -34.11 -11.27 -1.89
C VAL A 7 -34.41 -12.09 -3.17
N GLY A 8 -35.47 -11.78 -3.92
CA GLY A 8 -35.93 -12.64 -5.00
C GLY A 8 -35.36 -12.43 -6.41
N LEU A 9 -34.63 -11.35 -6.68
CA LEU A 9 -34.27 -11.00 -8.05
C LEU A 9 -32.85 -11.46 -8.51
N PRO A 10 -31.82 -11.60 -7.70
CA PRO A 10 -30.52 -12.06 -8.18
C PRO A 10 -30.44 -13.57 -8.44
N LEU A 11 -31.28 -14.38 -7.81
CA LEU A 11 -31.28 -15.84 -8.03
C LEU A 11 -31.91 -16.26 -9.34
N LEU A 12 -32.77 -15.45 -9.93
CA LEU A 12 -33.46 -15.76 -11.21
C LEU A 12 -32.55 -15.50 -12.44
N LEU A 13 -31.58 -14.62 -12.34
CA LEU A 13 -30.61 -14.33 -13.41
C LEU A 13 -29.53 -15.41 -13.55
N ILE A 14 -29.22 -16.13 -12.48
CA ILE A 14 -28.27 -17.26 -12.50
C ILE A 14 -28.84 -18.51 -13.18
N ALA A 15 -30.16 -18.70 -13.14
CA ALA A 15 -30.82 -19.87 -13.68
C ALA A 15 -31.10 -19.81 -15.20
N LEU A 16 -30.94 -18.65 -15.85
CA LEU A 16 -31.37 -18.48 -17.26
C LEU A 16 -30.26 -18.76 -18.29
N PHE A 17 -29.03 -19.05 -17.86
CA PHE A 17 -27.87 -19.25 -18.76
C PHE A 17 -27.40 -20.71 -18.90
N ALA A 18 -28.16 -21.69 -18.44
CA ALA A 18 -27.72 -23.09 -18.40
C ALA A 18 -28.19 -23.91 -19.60
N PHE A 19 -27.93 -23.50 -20.87
CA PHE A 19 -28.12 -24.43 -21.99
C PHE A 19 -27.17 -24.24 -23.19
N ILE A 20 -26.54 -25.36 -23.57
CA ILE A 20 -25.87 -25.80 -24.82
C ILE A 20 -24.39 -25.43 -24.98
N ALA A 21 -23.49 -26.44 -24.97
CA ALA A 21 -22.03 -26.32 -25.00
C ALA A 21 -21.31 -27.22 -25.98
N THR A 22 -20.22 -26.72 -26.57
CA THR A 22 -19.06 -27.44 -27.13
C THR A 22 -17.78 -26.87 -26.52
N PRO A 23 -16.69 -27.64 -26.33
CA PRO A 23 -15.65 -27.37 -25.31
C PRO A 23 -14.44 -26.51 -25.74
N THR A 24 -13.99 -25.65 -24.89
CA THR A 24 -12.71 -24.90 -24.89
C THR A 24 -12.26 -24.50 -23.46
N PRO A 25 -11.00 -24.11 -23.20
CA PRO A 25 -10.37 -24.23 -21.88
C PRO A 25 -10.43 -23.03 -20.90
N ALA A 26 -10.07 -23.27 -19.64
CA ALA A 26 -10.31 -22.39 -18.48
C ALA A 26 -9.04 -21.96 -17.72
N GLN A 27 -8.97 -20.71 -17.23
CA GLN A 27 -7.81 -20.05 -16.56
C GLN A 27 -8.06 -19.63 -15.11
N SER A 28 -6.99 -19.58 -14.28
CA SER A 28 -6.99 -19.16 -12.88
C SER A 28 -5.86 -18.14 -12.61
N PRO A 29 -6.01 -17.17 -11.68
CA PRO A 29 -4.94 -16.22 -11.35
C PRO A 29 -3.75 -16.85 -10.58
N ASN A 30 -3.89 -18.06 -10.05
CA ASN A 30 -2.82 -18.76 -9.32
C ASN A 30 -2.22 -19.93 -10.09
N THR A 31 -2.77 -20.22 -11.25
CA THR A 31 -2.30 -21.25 -12.16
C THR A 31 -2.11 -20.65 -13.55
N ALA A 32 -1.53 -21.42 -14.45
CA ALA A 32 -1.44 -21.05 -15.86
C ALA A 32 -2.25 -21.99 -16.73
N THR A 33 -2.48 -21.55 -17.95
CA THR A 33 -3.04 -22.40 -19.01
C THR A 33 -2.00 -22.53 -20.11
N MET A 34 -1.93 -23.70 -20.75
CA MET A 34 -1.09 -23.90 -21.91
C MET A 34 -1.97 -24.21 -23.12
N MET A 35 -1.79 -23.47 -24.20
CA MET A 35 -2.42 -23.72 -25.50
C MET A 35 -1.37 -24.19 -26.49
N VAL A 36 -1.49 -25.43 -26.95
CA VAL A 36 -0.57 -26.00 -27.93
C VAL A 36 -1.26 -25.97 -29.29
N VAL A 37 -0.68 -25.24 -30.24
CA VAL A 37 -1.15 -25.15 -31.62
C VAL A 37 -0.30 -26.07 -32.49
N VAL A 38 -0.89 -27.13 -32.99
CA VAL A 38 -0.22 -28.15 -33.80
C VAL A 38 -0.41 -27.85 -35.30
N VAL A 39 0.71 -27.72 -36.02
CA VAL A 39 0.71 -27.45 -37.45
C VAL A 39 1.64 -28.43 -38.15
N ASP A 40 1.43 -28.64 -39.45
CA ASP A 40 2.37 -29.38 -40.32
C ASP A 40 3.52 -28.48 -40.81
N GLN A 41 4.42 -29.05 -41.57
CA GLN A 41 5.57 -28.33 -42.15
C GLN A 41 5.19 -27.20 -43.14
N ASN A 42 3.95 -27.18 -43.66
CA ASN A 42 3.41 -26.15 -44.54
C ASN A 42 2.62 -25.08 -43.75
N GLY A 43 2.50 -25.23 -42.41
CA GLY A 43 1.72 -24.36 -41.55
C GLY A 43 0.24 -24.66 -41.52
N ALA A 44 -0.24 -25.75 -42.13
CA ALA A 44 -1.63 -26.18 -42.02
C ALA A 44 -1.89 -26.83 -40.64
N VAL A 45 -3.06 -26.58 -40.05
CA VAL A 45 -3.44 -27.13 -38.74
C VAL A 45 -3.57 -28.66 -38.80
N VAL A 46 -3.14 -29.33 -37.72
CA VAL A 46 -3.22 -30.79 -37.57
C VAL A 46 -4.25 -31.12 -36.48
N PRO A 47 -5.46 -31.51 -36.85
CA PRO A 47 -6.47 -31.95 -35.88
C PRO A 47 -6.18 -33.35 -35.33
N ASP A 48 -6.78 -33.70 -34.20
CA ASP A 48 -6.66 -34.99 -33.50
C ASP A 48 -5.23 -35.41 -33.17
N ALA A 49 -4.29 -34.45 -33.00
CA ALA A 49 -2.97 -34.72 -32.47
C ALA A 49 -3.06 -34.90 -30.96
N ARG A 50 -2.37 -35.91 -30.41
CA ARG A 50 -2.27 -36.15 -28.99
C ARG A 50 -1.20 -35.22 -28.41
N VAL A 51 -1.57 -34.44 -27.42
CA VAL A 51 -0.72 -33.53 -26.69
C VAL A 51 -0.59 -34.02 -25.25
N SER A 52 0.64 -34.27 -24.79
CA SER A 52 0.96 -34.63 -23.41
C SER A 52 1.80 -33.50 -22.79
N VAL A 53 1.39 -33.01 -21.63
CA VAL A 53 2.10 -31.96 -20.85
C VAL A 53 2.50 -32.52 -19.50
N VAL A 54 3.80 -32.63 -19.28
CA VAL A 54 4.39 -33.22 -18.07
C VAL A 54 5.08 -32.12 -17.26
N ASN A 55 4.69 -32.01 -15.98
CA ASN A 55 5.43 -31.18 -15.01
C ASN A 55 6.66 -31.95 -14.53
N ASN A 56 7.85 -31.46 -14.86
CA ASN A 56 9.11 -32.15 -14.54
C ASN A 56 9.42 -32.23 -13.04
N ALA A 57 8.86 -31.31 -12.24
CA ALA A 57 9.11 -31.24 -10.80
C ALA A 57 8.15 -32.12 -9.97
N THR A 58 6.92 -32.30 -10.43
CA THR A 58 5.88 -33.04 -9.68
C THR A 58 5.43 -34.34 -10.33
N GLY A 59 5.91 -34.65 -11.54
CA GLY A 59 5.49 -35.81 -12.32
C GLY A 59 4.05 -35.74 -12.83
N ASP A 60 3.35 -34.58 -12.72
CA ASP A 60 1.98 -34.43 -13.15
C ASP A 60 1.86 -34.48 -14.68
N VAL A 61 1.02 -35.38 -15.18
CA VAL A 61 0.79 -35.56 -16.62
C VAL A 61 -0.63 -35.12 -16.95
N ARG A 62 -0.75 -34.24 -17.95
CA ARG A 62 -2.03 -33.81 -18.51
C ARG A 62 -2.06 -34.11 -20.01
N GLU A 63 -3.14 -34.68 -20.45
CA GLU A 63 -3.32 -35.03 -21.87
C GLU A 63 -4.49 -34.26 -22.47
N ALA A 64 -4.36 -33.87 -23.72
CA ALA A 64 -5.39 -33.26 -24.53
C ALA A 64 -5.24 -33.69 -25.98
N VAL A 65 -6.27 -33.46 -26.78
CA VAL A 65 -6.28 -33.76 -28.23
C VAL A 65 -6.54 -32.44 -28.97
N SER A 66 -5.82 -32.16 -30.04
CA SER A 66 -6.04 -30.96 -30.84
C SER A 66 -7.39 -30.98 -31.56
N GLY A 67 -8.09 -29.86 -31.55
CA GLY A 67 -9.35 -29.64 -32.21
C GLY A 67 -9.21 -29.45 -33.73
N SER A 68 -10.32 -29.15 -34.39
CA SER A 68 -10.37 -28.89 -35.85
C SER A 68 -9.53 -27.66 -36.26
N ASP A 69 -9.22 -26.79 -35.32
CA ASP A 69 -8.35 -25.63 -35.46
C ASP A 69 -6.86 -25.92 -35.12
N GLY A 70 -6.54 -27.19 -34.85
CA GLY A 70 -5.20 -27.63 -34.45
C GLY A 70 -4.81 -27.26 -33.04
N SER A 71 -5.67 -26.62 -32.23
CA SER A 71 -5.36 -26.21 -30.86
C SER A 71 -5.73 -27.30 -29.84
N ALA A 72 -4.85 -27.51 -28.86
CA ALA A 72 -5.12 -28.27 -27.62
C ALA A 72 -4.82 -27.41 -26.41
N THR A 73 -5.74 -27.32 -25.46
CA THR A 73 -5.53 -26.48 -24.31
C THR A 73 -5.62 -27.25 -23.00
N ILE A 74 -4.68 -26.95 -22.13
CA ILE A 74 -4.47 -27.60 -20.83
C ILE A 74 -4.55 -26.55 -19.73
N PRO A 75 -5.66 -26.48 -18.97
CA PRO A 75 -5.88 -25.49 -17.92
C PRO A 75 -5.27 -25.92 -16.57
N ALA A 76 -5.23 -24.98 -15.62
CA ALA A 76 -4.89 -25.17 -14.21
C ALA A 76 -3.53 -25.82 -13.98
N LEU A 77 -2.53 -25.42 -14.74
CA LEU A 77 -1.16 -25.87 -14.58
C LEU A 77 -0.48 -25.11 -13.44
N SER A 78 0.26 -25.83 -12.60
CA SER A 78 1.04 -25.26 -11.49
C SER A 78 2.16 -24.35 -12.01
N LEU A 79 2.51 -23.31 -11.25
CA LEU A 79 3.68 -22.47 -11.55
C LEU A 79 4.99 -23.07 -11.05
N THR A 80 4.91 -24.14 -10.25
CA THR A 80 6.09 -24.82 -9.70
C THR A 80 6.69 -25.77 -10.74
N GLY A 81 7.98 -25.64 -10.99
CA GLY A 81 8.72 -26.48 -11.92
C GLY A 81 8.65 -26.03 -13.37
N THR A 82 9.24 -26.83 -14.24
CA THR A 82 9.19 -26.67 -15.70
C THR A 82 8.34 -27.75 -16.33
N TYR A 83 7.93 -27.54 -17.57
CA TYR A 83 7.07 -28.46 -18.31
C TYR A 83 7.76 -29.00 -19.54
N THR A 84 7.46 -30.26 -19.83
CA THR A 84 7.78 -30.91 -21.10
C THR A 84 6.48 -31.17 -21.85
N VAL A 85 6.41 -30.76 -23.12
CA VAL A 85 5.27 -30.92 -24.02
C VAL A 85 5.64 -31.90 -25.11
N GLY A 86 4.97 -33.03 -25.17
CA GLY A 86 5.06 -34.01 -26.23
C GLY A 86 3.85 -33.93 -27.15
N VAL A 87 4.06 -33.92 -28.45
CA VAL A 87 2.98 -33.94 -29.47
C VAL A 87 3.23 -35.08 -30.44
N SER A 88 2.17 -35.89 -30.68
CA SER A 88 2.20 -37.01 -31.60
C SER A 88 0.92 -37.16 -32.42
N LYS A 89 1.03 -37.60 -33.67
CA LYS A 89 -0.05 -37.89 -34.57
C LYS A 89 0.35 -39.02 -35.54
N ASP A 90 -0.53 -39.94 -35.77
CA ASP A 90 -0.27 -41.02 -36.77
C ASP A 90 0.05 -40.42 -38.12
N GLY A 91 1.17 -40.88 -38.73
CA GLY A 91 1.66 -40.38 -40.02
C GLY A 91 2.64 -39.20 -39.92
N PHE A 92 2.90 -38.69 -38.67
CA PHE A 92 3.87 -37.64 -38.40
C PHE A 92 4.92 -38.10 -37.39
N GLY A 93 6.10 -37.50 -37.46
CA GLY A 93 7.11 -37.65 -36.39
C GLY A 93 6.63 -37.03 -35.10
N SER A 94 6.98 -37.62 -33.94
CA SER A 94 6.67 -37.04 -32.60
C SER A 94 7.65 -35.90 -32.34
N GLU A 95 7.14 -34.82 -31.75
CA GLU A 95 7.91 -33.62 -31.33
C GLU A 95 7.85 -33.42 -29.84
N GLU A 96 8.95 -33.01 -29.22
CA GLU A 96 9.06 -32.74 -27.77
C GLU A 96 9.66 -31.37 -27.55
N ARG A 97 9.04 -30.59 -26.62
CA ARG A 97 9.50 -29.27 -26.16
C ARG A 97 9.72 -29.34 -24.66
N LYS A 98 10.94 -28.99 -24.19
CA LYS A 98 11.37 -29.08 -22.80
C LYS A 98 11.57 -27.69 -22.17
N ASP A 99 11.67 -27.64 -20.84
CA ASP A 99 12.02 -26.47 -20.04
C ASP A 99 11.07 -25.28 -20.20
N ILE A 100 9.77 -25.55 -20.41
CA ILE A 100 8.76 -24.51 -20.51
C ILE A 100 8.39 -24.04 -19.10
N THR A 101 8.53 -22.74 -18.81
CA THR A 101 8.07 -22.09 -17.58
C THR A 101 6.74 -21.38 -17.82
N LEU A 102 5.88 -21.38 -16.80
CA LEU A 102 4.55 -20.77 -16.85
C LEU A 102 4.47 -19.60 -15.87
N ARG A 103 3.59 -18.66 -16.14
CA ARG A 103 3.32 -17.48 -15.30
C ARG A 103 1.87 -17.43 -14.84
N SER A 104 1.67 -16.86 -13.68
CA SER A 104 0.38 -16.71 -13.01
C SER A 104 -0.63 -15.97 -13.89
N GLY A 105 -1.81 -16.58 -14.07
CA GLY A 105 -2.91 -15.99 -14.80
C GLY A 105 -2.67 -15.77 -16.31
N GLU A 106 -1.68 -16.41 -16.90
CA GLU A 106 -1.38 -16.31 -18.34
C GLU A 106 -1.71 -17.59 -19.11
N THR A 107 -2.05 -17.43 -20.39
CA THR A 107 -2.10 -18.55 -21.35
C THR A 107 -0.81 -18.58 -22.14
N ALA A 108 -0.01 -19.60 -21.90
CA ALA A 108 1.20 -19.88 -22.67
C ALA A 108 0.81 -20.52 -24.01
N THR A 109 1.04 -19.84 -25.13
CA THR A 109 0.79 -20.40 -26.46
C THR A 109 2.06 -21.00 -27.03
N LEU A 110 2.04 -22.31 -27.33
CA LEU A 110 3.15 -23.05 -27.89
C LEU A 110 2.79 -23.57 -29.28
N LYS A 111 3.48 -23.10 -30.30
CA LYS A 111 3.32 -23.63 -31.66
C LYS A 111 4.28 -24.80 -31.87
N VAL A 112 3.75 -25.97 -32.23
CA VAL A 112 4.50 -27.19 -32.48
C VAL A 112 4.28 -27.59 -33.94
N THR A 113 5.38 -27.76 -34.68
CA THR A 113 5.35 -28.17 -36.09
C THR A 113 5.69 -29.64 -36.19
N LEU A 114 4.78 -30.47 -36.69
CA LEU A 114 4.99 -31.88 -36.93
C LEU A 114 5.52 -32.10 -38.37
N LEU A 115 6.56 -32.91 -38.49
CA LEU A 115 7.10 -33.31 -39.77
C LEU A 115 6.48 -34.62 -40.26
N VAL A 116 6.17 -34.73 -41.53
CA VAL A 116 5.70 -35.98 -42.11
C VAL A 116 6.85 -36.99 -42.17
N GLY A 117 6.68 -38.17 -41.55
CA GLY A 117 7.68 -39.22 -41.51
C GLY A 117 7.84 -39.84 -40.11
N SER A 118 8.69 -40.89 -39.98
CA SER A 118 8.84 -41.69 -38.79
C SER A 118 10.04 -41.33 -37.87
N GLU A 119 10.80 -40.29 -38.17
CA GLU A 119 11.97 -39.92 -37.34
C GLU A 119 11.57 -39.02 -36.18
N LYS A 120 12.03 -39.37 -34.97
CA LYS A 120 11.97 -38.52 -33.81
C LYS A 120 12.92 -37.34 -33.99
N ALA A 121 12.39 -36.15 -34.12
CA ALA A 121 13.18 -34.92 -34.01
C ALA A 121 13.15 -34.44 -32.54
N GLU A 122 14.19 -34.69 -31.77
CA GLU A 122 14.39 -34.08 -30.48
C GLU A 122 14.94 -32.67 -30.68
N VAL A 123 14.07 -31.67 -30.70
CA VAL A 123 14.47 -30.27 -30.73
C VAL A 123 14.34 -29.71 -29.31
N THR A 124 15.44 -29.60 -28.61
CA THR A 124 15.51 -28.87 -27.32
C THR A 124 15.35 -27.38 -27.65
N VAL A 125 14.12 -26.91 -27.62
CA VAL A 125 13.83 -25.48 -27.60
C VAL A 125 13.64 -25.08 -26.15
N ILE A 126 14.53 -24.26 -25.65
CA ILE A 126 14.36 -23.58 -24.37
C ILE A 126 13.21 -22.60 -24.60
N GLY A 127 12.00 -23.05 -24.29
CA GLY A 127 10.78 -22.28 -24.41
C GLY A 127 10.55 -21.47 -23.14
N THR A 128 11.16 -20.28 -23.07
CA THR A 128 10.53 -19.24 -22.27
C THR A 128 9.30 -18.78 -23.05
N THR A 129 8.14 -18.75 -22.42
CA THR A 129 6.93 -18.14 -23.00
C THR A 129 7.09 -16.61 -23.03
N GLU A 130 8.23 -16.14 -23.54
CA GLU A 130 8.59 -14.74 -23.64
C GLU A 130 8.06 -14.21 -24.96
N GLY A 131 6.77 -13.91 -24.99
CA GLY A 131 6.13 -13.13 -26.04
C GLY A 131 5.60 -11.82 -25.49
N VAL A 132 5.20 -10.92 -26.36
CA VAL A 132 4.47 -9.71 -26.01
C VAL A 132 3.11 -10.12 -25.44
N ARG A 133 2.70 -9.54 -24.32
CA ARG A 133 1.47 -9.91 -23.63
C ARG A 133 0.24 -9.38 -24.35
N ALA A 134 -0.60 -10.28 -24.78
CA ALA A 134 -1.84 -9.98 -25.50
C ALA A 134 -3.04 -9.67 -24.59
N ASN A 135 -2.83 -9.21 -23.36
CA ASN A 135 -3.92 -8.85 -22.45
C ASN A 135 -3.90 -7.34 -22.13
N PRO A 136 -5.03 -6.72 -21.77
CA PRO A 136 -5.13 -5.29 -21.48
C PRO A 136 -4.51 -4.90 -20.12
N GLN A 137 -4.05 -5.83 -19.31
CA GLN A 137 -3.48 -5.57 -17.99
C GLN A 137 -2.07 -4.98 -18.11
N ILE A 138 -1.79 -3.95 -17.35
CA ILE A 138 -0.48 -3.29 -17.30
C ILE A 138 0.19 -3.66 -16.00
N GLY A 139 1.35 -4.29 -16.06
CA GLY A 139 2.05 -4.68 -14.84
C GLY A 139 3.41 -5.32 -15.07
N LEU A 140 4.04 -5.66 -13.95
CA LEU A 140 5.34 -6.32 -13.86
C LEU A 140 5.18 -7.61 -13.05
N PRO A 141 5.23 -8.79 -13.65
CA PRO A 141 5.41 -10.04 -12.92
C PRO A 141 6.88 -10.23 -12.62
N LEU A 142 7.17 -10.69 -11.42
CA LEU A 142 8.49 -11.06 -10.93
C LEU A 142 8.43 -12.51 -10.49
N ASP A 143 9.21 -13.35 -11.11
CA ASP A 143 9.40 -14.73 -10.69
C ASP A 143 10.45 -14.85 -9.56
N SER A 144 10.54 -16.01 -8.95
CA SER A 144 11.47 -16.25 -7.84
C SER A 144 12.94 -15.95 -8.20
N PRO A 145 13.50 -16.32 -9.37
CA PRO A 145 14.84 -15.92 -9.76
C PRO A 145 15.04 -14.41 -9.84
N GLN A 146 14.09 -13.68 -10.43
CA GLN A 146 14.18 -12.22 -10.52
C GLN A 146 14.11 -11.54 -9.15
N ILE A 147 13.26 -12.07 -8.25
CA ILE A 147 13.15 -11.61 -6.86
C ILE A 147 14.47 -11.85 -6.12
N ASP A 148 15.05 -13.03 -6.26
CA ASP A 148 16.28 -13.43 -5.57
C ASP A 148 17.50 -12.62 -6.08
N GLU A 149 17.55 -12.28 -7.35
CA GLU A 149 18.66 -11.52 -7.95
C GLU A 149 18.52 -9.99 -7.76
N THR A 150 17.35 -9.49 -7.38
CA THR A 150 17.16 -8.05 -7.15
C THR A 150 17.75 -7.64 -5.78
N PRO A 151 18.58 -6.57 -5.70
CA PRO A 151 19.06 -6.07 -4.42
C PRO A 151 17.91 -5.40 -3.66
N ILE A 152 17.49 -6.03 -2.58
CA ILE A 152 16.37 -5.58 -1.75
C ILE A 152 16.90 -5.33 -0.34
N LEU A 153 16.86 -4.08 0.11
CA LEU A 153 17.34 -3.73 1.43
C LEU A 153 16.52 -4.44 2.52
N GLY A 154 17.23 -5.21 3.36
CA GLY A 154 16.59 -6.00 4.42
C GLY A 154 15.66 -7.11 3.92
N ARG A 155 15.70 -7.50 2.63
CA ARG A 155 14.92 -8.60 2.02
C ARG A 155 13.41 -8.49 2.25
N LYS A 156 12.84 -7.30 2.10
CA LYS A 156 11.41 -7.08 2.35
C LYS A 156 10.57 -7.25 1.08
N ALA A 157 9.74 -8.26 1.04
CA ALA A 157 8.79 -8.50 -0.05
C ALA A 157 7.88 -7.28 -0.33
N THR A 158 7.58 -6.52 0.71
CA THR A 158 6.72 -5.31 0.62
C THR A 158 7.33 -4.16 -0.17
N THR A 159 8.61 -4.19 -0.54
CA THR A 159 9.25 -3.17 -1.38
C THR A 159 9.25 -3.51 -2.87
N LEU A 160 8.94 -4.75 -3.24
CA LEU A 160 8.94 -5.21 -4.63
C LEU A 160 8.10 -4.36 -5.60
N PRO A 161 6.92 -3.82 -5.22
CA PRO A 161 6.16 -2.97 -6.13
C PRO A 161 6.92 -1.73 -6.60
N LEU A 162 7.88 -1.23 -5.83
CA LEU A 162 8.69 -0.06 -6.20
C LEU A 162 9.65 -0.32 -7.38
N LEU A 163 9.81 -1.58 -7.80
CA LEU A 163 10.54 -1.95 -9.01
C LEU A 163 9.81 -1.53 -10.30
N ASN A 164 8.52 -1.26 -10.22
CA ASN A 164 7.76 -0.64 -11.29
C ASN A 164 7.65 0.88 -11.06
N SER A 165 8.07 1.70 -12.02
CA SER A 165 8.08 3.16 -11.91
C SER A 165 6.70 3.78 -11.75
N ALA A 166 5.61 3.07 -12.08
CA ALA A 166 4.24 3.51 -11.85
C ALA A 166 3.89 3.54 -10.35
N PHE A 167 4.53 2.68 -9.54
CA PHE A 167 4.32 2.63 -8.10
C PHE A 167 5.21 3.63 -7.38
N ARG A 168 4.64 4.36 -6.48
CA ARG A 168 5.29 5.34 -5.61
C ARG A 168 4.98 4.98 -4.17
N GLN A 169 5.91 5.24 -3.29
CA GLN A 169 5.60 5.14 -1.86
C GLN A 169 4.65 6.26 -1.48
N GLY A 170 3.56 5.92 -0.80
CA GLY A 170 2.63 6.88 -0.24
C GLY A 170 3.31 7.77 0.80
N LYS A 171 2.83 9.02 0.94
CA LYS A 171 3.14 9.83 2.11
C LYS A 171 2.25 9.31 3.23
N GLY A 172 2.81 8.71 4.24
CA GLY A 172 2.12 8.36 5.47
C GLY A 172 2.89 8.91 6.65
N THR A 173 2.21 9.16 7.75
CA THR A 173 2.85 9.12 9.04
C THR A 173 3.53 7.78 9.11
N GLY A 174 4.84 7.79 9.04
CA GLY A 174 5.75 6.68 8.96
C GLY A 174 5.11 5.36 9.31
N ASP A 175 5.54 4.36 8.68
CA ASP A 175 4.94 3.06 8.85
C ASP A 175 4.96 2.65 10.33
N LEU A 176 3.83 2.75 11.01
CA LEU A 176 3.66 2.14 12.35
C LEU A 176 4.04 0.67 12.29
N PHE A 177 4.05 0.14 11.08
CA PHE A 177 4.07 -1.27 10.81
C PHE A 177 5.12 -1.52 9.75
N VAL A 178 6.27 -1.70 10.21
CA VAL A 178 7.54 -1.88 9.55
C VAL A 178 7.54 -2.67 8.23
N ASN A 179 6.51 -3.41 7.94
CA ASN A 179 6.38 -4.22 6.75
C ASN A 179 5.32 -3.74 5.76
N ALA A 180 4.59 -2.70 6.08
CA ALA A 180 3.61 -2.15 5.18
C ALA A 180 4.20 -0.95 4.46
N THR A 181 4.92 -1.18 3.39
CA THR A 181 5.22 -0.11 2.47
C THR A 181 3.93 0.28 1.75
N TYR A 182 3.50 1.50 1.95
CA TYR A 182 2.32 2.01 1.29
C TYR A 182 2.65 2.41 -0.13
N PHE A 183 1.97 1.81 -1.11
CA PHE A 183 2.16 2.12 -2.51
C PHE A 183 0.98 2.88 -3.06
N ILE A 184 1.28 3.78 -3.97
CA ILE A 184 0.29 4.51 -4.73
C ILE A 184 0.63 4.40 -6.21
N THR A 185 -0.35 4.07 -7.01
CA THR A 185 -0.34 4.31 -8.44
C THR A 185 -1.36 5.39 -8.77
N GLY A 186 -1.10 6.14 -9.81
CA GLY A 186 -2.02 7.20 -10.20
C GLY A 186 -2.25 8.22 -9.08
N VAL A 187 -3.50 8.42 -8.73
CA VAL A 187 -3.97 9.26 -7.60
C VAL A 187 -4.72 8.46 -6.55
N GLY A 188 -4.59 7.14 -6.57
CA GLY A 188 -5.24 6.27 -5.60
C GLY A 188 -4.73 6.47 -4.18
N SER A 189 -5.54 6.05 -3.22
CA SER A 189 -5.13 5.95 -1.82
C SER A 189 -4.08 4.85 -1.64
N ARG A 190 -3.20 5.01 -0.67
CA ARG A 190 -2.30 3.94 -0.21
C ARG A 190 -3.02 2.64 0.17
N ARG A 191 -4.31 2.74 0.49
CA ARG A 191 -5.19 1.64 0.90
C ARG A 191 -6.10 1.14 -0.23
N ALA A 192 -5.94 1.69 -1.42
CA ALA A 192 -6.75 1.37 -2.60
C ALA A 192 -6.05 0.42 -3.58
N THR A 193 -4.95 -0.21 -3.16
CA THR A 193 -4.33 -1.35 -3.86
C THR A 193 -4.85 -2.62 -3.21
N THR A 194 -5.40 -3.55 -3.98
CA THR A 194 -5.80 -4.85 -3.44
C THR A 194 -4.59 -5.79 -3.36
N PHE A 195 -4.52 -6.54 -2.27
CA PHE A 195 -3.50 -7.56 -2.02
C PHE A 195 -4.16 -8.92 -1.97
N THR A 196 -3.70 -9.83 -2.82
CA THR A 196 -4.12 -11.23 -2.76
C THR A 196 -2.92 -12.13 -2.50
N LEU A 197 -3.17 -13.20 -1.77
CA LEU A 197 -2.19 -14.22 -1.44
C LEU A 197 -2.80 -15.58 -1.79
N ASP A 198 -2.22 -16.23 -2.82
CA ASP A 198 -2.80 -17.42 -3.45
C ASP A 198 -4.29 -17.24 -3.80
N GLY A 199 -4.65 -16.04 -4.30
CA GLY A 199 -5.99 -15.66 -4.75
C GLY A 199 -6.99 -15.33 -3.65
N ALA A 200 -6.66 -15.46 -2.37
CA ALA A 200 -7.48 -14.95 -1.27
C ALA A 200 -7.13 -13.49 -0.97
N ASN A 201 -8.13 -12.71 -0.57
CA ASN A 201 -7.91 -11.34 -0.14
C ASN A 201 -7.05 -11.31 1.13
N ASN A 202 -6.01 -10.48 1.12
CA ASN A 202 -5.11 -10.27 2.25
C ASN A 202 -5.12 -8.79 2.72
N ASP A 203 -6.12 -8.01 2.29
CA ASP A 203 -6.26 -6.61 2.68
C ASP A 203 -6.62 -6.47 4.16
N GLU A 204 -6.00 -5.51 4.80
CA GLU A 204 -6.30 -5.19 6.20
C GLU A 204 -7.51 -4.25 6.28
N GLY A 205 -8.61 -4.73 6.86
CA GLY A 205 -9.90 -4.02 6.86
C GLY A 205 -10.00 -2.88 7.87
N TRP A 206 -9.20 -2.88 8.94
CA TRP A 206 -9.17 -1.78 9.89
C TRP A 206 -8.68 -0.47 9.25
N GLY A 207 -7.62 -0.54 8.46
CA GLY A 207 -7.06 0.60 7.72
C GLY A 207 -5.74 1.14 8.26
N ARG A 208 -5.05 0.42 9.12
CA ARG A 208 -3.68 0.77 9.53
C ARG A 208 -2.64 0.30 8.55
N GLN A 209 -2.89 -0.82 7.89
CA GLN A 209 -1.96 -1.48 6.98
C GLN A 209 -2.57 -1.66 5.60
N THR A 210 -1.76 -2.14 4.68
CA THR A 210 -2.23 -2.57 3.36
C THR A 210 -2.59 -4.05 3.37
N ALA A 211 -1.77 -4.89 3.99
CA ALA A 211 -1.98 -6.34 4.09
C ALA A 211 -2.02 -6.80 5.55
N ILE A 212 -2.86 -7.81 5.85
CA ILE A 212 -2.96 -8.40 7.19
C ILE A 212 -1.69 -9.15 7.55
N ALA A 213 -1.16 -9.96 6.65
CA ALA A 213 0.00 -10.78 6.89
C ALA A 213 1.03 -10.65 5.78
N THR A 214 2.29 -10.64 6.17
CA THR A 214 3.44 -10.65 5.27
C THR A 214 3.98 -12.06 5.16
N VAL A 215 4.36 -12.48 3.95
CA VAL A 215 5.04 -13.76 3.75
C VAL A 215 6.55 -13.57 3.71
N PRO A 216 7.36 -14.54 4.17
CA PRO A 216 8.79 -14.55 3.94
C PRO A 216 9.13 -14.46 2.45
N LEU A 217 10.18 -13.73 2.09
CA LEU A 217 10.59 -13.60 0.68
C LEU A 217 10.89 -14.98 0.05
N GLY A 218 11.45 -15.89 0.83
CA GLY A 218 11.73 -17.28 0.40
C GLY A 218 10.48 -18.12 0.06
N ALA A 219 9.28 -17.70 0.52
CA ALA A 219 8.02 -18.37 0.20
C ALA A 219 7.44 -17.96 -1.16
N ILE A 220 7.91 -16.90 -1.78
CA ILE A 220 7.30 -16.34 -2.98
C ILE A 220 7.77 -17.09 -4.22
N GLN A 221 6.84 -17.68 -4.96
CA GLN A 221 7.06 -18.27 -6.29
C GLN A 221 7.01 -17.19 -7.36
N GLU A 222 5.98 -16.35 -7.29
CA GLU A 222 5.75 -15.24 -8.20
C GLU A 222 4.98 -14.12 -7.50
N ILE A 223 5.31 -12.89 -7.81
CA ILE A 223 4.49 -11.73 -7.49
C ILE A 223 4.12 -11.00 -8.77
N THR A 224 2.84 -10.85 -9.01
CA THR A 224 2.30 -10.06 -10.11
C THR A 224 1.92 -8.68 -9.60
N ILE A 225 2.59 -7.65 -10.11
CA ILE A 225 2.40 -6.26 -9.71
C ILE A 225 1.67 -5.54 -10.85
N LEU A 226 0.35 -5.42 -10.74
CA LEU A 226 -0.49 -4.75 -11.74
C LEU A 226 -0.67 -3.28 -11.37
N SER A 227 -0.26 -2.37 -12.24
CA SER A 227 -0.61 -0.94 -12.10
C SER A 227 -2.05 -0.67 -12.54
N ASN A 228 -2.60 -1.52 -13.42
CA ASN A 228 -3.98 -1.57 -13.83
C ASN A 228 -4.44 -3.02 -14.01
N ALA A 229 -5.41 -3.43 -13.20
CA ALA A 229 -5.99 -4.77 -13.24
C ALA A 229 -7.38 -4.72 -13.87
N PHE A 230 -7.47 -4.99 -15.18
CA PHE A 230 -8.75 -4.92 -15.91
C PHE A 230 -9.66 -6.12 -15.68
N SER A 231 -9.13 -7.25 -15.22
CA SER A 231 -9.98 -8.40 -14.90
C SER A 231 -11.03 -8.04 -13.84
N SER A 232 -12.30 -8.40 -14.10
CA SER A 232 -13.42 -8.17 -13.17
C SER A 232 -13.29 -8.97 -11.88
N GLU A 233 -12.40 -9.94 -11.81
CA GLU A 233 -12.05 -10.67 -10.59
C GLU A 233 -11.42 -9.76 -9.54
N PHE A 234 -10.58 -8.79 -9.96
CA PHE A 234 -9.98 -7.84 -9.04
C PHE A 234 -10.96 -6.73 -8.68
N GLY A 235 -11.17 -6.51 -7.40
CA GLY A 235 -12.06 -5.47 -6.87
C GLY A 235 -11.51 -4.84 -5.60
N TRP A 236 -12.30 -3.96 -5.03
CA TRP A 236 -11.93 -3.17 -3.84
C TRP A 236 -10.60 -2.42 -4.02
N THR A 237 -10.35 -1.94 -5.24
CA THR A 237 -9.13 -1.26 -5.64
C THR A 237 -9.46 0.00 -6.45
N SER A 238 -8.53 0.95 -6.51
CA SER A 238 -8.61 2.09 -7.45
C SER A 238 -8.00 1.77 -8.83
N GLY A 239 -7.62 0.52 -9.05
CA GLY A 239 -6.99 0.02 -10.28
C GLY A 239 -5.80 -0.92 -10.06
N PRO A 240 -4.87 -0.65 -9.12
CA PRO A 240 -3.72 -1.52 -8.90
C PRO A 240 -4.08 -2.77 -8.09
N ALA A 241 -3.36 -3.86 -8.39
CA ALA A 241 -3.48 -5.13 -7.66
C ALA A 241 -2.12 -5.81 -7.53
N LEU A 242 -1.90 -6.44 -6.38
CA LEU A 242 -0.76 -7.30 -6.15
C LEU A 242 -1.27 -8.72 -5.86
N ASN A 243 -0.78 -9.68 -6.63
CA ASN A 243 -1.05 -11.08 -6.39
C ASN A 243 0.25 -11.82 -6.09
N ILE A 244 0.33 -12.43 -4.93
CA ILE A 244 1.46 -13.26 -4.50
C ILE A 244 1.03 -14.71 -4.61
N VAL A 245 1.82 -15.51 -5.33
CA VAL A 245 1.69 -16.97 -5.38
C VAL A 245 2.84 -17.57 -4.61
N THR A 246 2.53 -18.46 -3.65
CA THR A 246 3.54 -19.11 -2.81
C THR A 246 4.12 -20.35 -3.47
N LYS A 247 5.36 -20.71 -3.09
CA LYS A 247 6.04 -21.92 -3.54
C LYS A 247 5.32 -23.17 -3.04
N SER A 248 5.33 -24.21 -3.87
CA SER A 248 4.91 -25.57 -3.51
C SER A 248 6.10 -26.51 -3.47
N GLY A 249 5.96 -27.67 -2.80
CA GLY A 249 6.93 -28.73 -2.84
C GLY A 249 6.98 -29.46 -4.19
N THR A 250 8.00 -30.28 -4.38
CA THR A 250 8.25 -31.09 -5.58
C THR A 250 8.50 -32.55 -5.19
N ASN A 251 8.80 -33.44 -6.14
CA ASN A 251 9.18 -34.83 -5.87
C ASN A 251 10.58 -35.00 -5.29
N GLU A 252 11.38 -33.94 -5.27
CA GLU A 252 12.69 -33.93 -4.62
C GLU A 252 12.70 -32.98 -3.43
N PHE A 253 13.42 -33.36 -2.37
CA PHE A 253 13.66 -32.45 -1.26
C PHE A 253 14.62 -31.35 -1.70
N HIS A 254 14.23 -30.12 -1.42
CA HIS A 254 15.03 -28.93 -1.72
C HIS A 254 14.79 -27.86 -0.67
N GLY A 255 15.76 -27.00 -0.49
CA GLY A 255 15.63 -25.92 0.47
C GLY A 255 16.84 -25.01 0.50
N GLU A 256 16.75 -24.03 1.39
CA GLU A 256 17.84 -23.11 1.64
C GLU A 256 17.90 -22.67 3.10
N VAL A 257 19.11 -22.31 3.53
CA VAL A 257 19.34 -21.57 4.78
C VAL A 257 20.10 -20.31 4.45
N LEU A 258 19.62 -19.18 4.93
CA LEU A 258 20.16 -17.87 4.63
C LEU A 258 20.45 -17.12 5.92
N GLY A 259 21.62 -16.48 5.99
CA GLY A 259 21.97 -15.46 6.96
C GLY A 259 22.24 -14.14 6.28
N LEU A 260 21.66 -13.05 6.80
CA LEU A 260 21.93 -11.69 6.36
C LEU A 260 22.43 -10.88 7.55
N PHE A 261 23.47 -10.11 7.31
CA PHE A 261 24.12 -9.28 8.32
C PHE A 261 24.39 -7.89 7.78
N ARG A 262 23.93 -6.86 8.50
CA ARG A 262 24.17 -5.45 8.25
C ARG A 262 24.63 -4.79 9.55
N PRO A 263 25.95 -4.60 9.74
CA PRO A 263 26.46 -3.91 10.91
C PRO A 263 26.09 -2.42 10.85
N GLY A 264 25.83 -1.82 11.99
CA GLY A 264 25.56 -0.38 12.08
C GLY A 264 26.73 0.48 11.59
N ASP A 265 27.96 0.02 11.79
CA ASP A 265 29.18 0.73 11.38
C ASP A 265 29.44 0.67 9.86
N TRP A 266 28.73 -0.17 9.11
CA TRP A 266 28.83 -0.26 7.64
C TRP A 266 27.87 0.72 6.94
N GLN A 267 27.55 1.79 7.59
CA GLN A 267 26.72 2.84 7.02
C GLN A 267 27.43 4.20 7.08
N ALA A 268 27.13 5.02 6.09
CA ALA A 268 27.57 6.42 6.13
C ALA A 268 26.67 7.20 7.09
N LYS A 269 27.15 8.35 7.53
CA LYS A 269 26.30 9.30 8.26
C LYS A 269 25.11 9.71 7.41
N THR A 270 23.94 9.80 8.02
CA THR A 270 22.74 10.23 7.31
C THR A 270 22.93 11.66 6.80
N PHE A 271 22.35 11.94 5.65
CA PHE A 271 22.42 13.30 5.09
C PHE A 271 21.72 14.31 6.01
N SER A 272 20.66 13.91 6.67
CA SER A 272 19.95 14.72 7.66
C SER A 272 20.79 15.08 8.87
N THR A 273 21.66 14.20 9.34
CA THR A 273 22.60 14.53 10.42
C THR A 273 23.71 15.46 9.96
N LYS A 274 24.05 15.45 8.66
CA LYS A 274 25.03 16.37 8.09
C LYS A 274 24.52 17.79 7.89
N ASN A 275 23.21 17.95 7.76
CA ASN A 275 22.57 19.23 7.43
C ASN A 275 21.69 19.77 8.56
N PHE A 276 21.99 19.39 9.79
CA PHE A 276 21.28 19.88 10.96
C PHE A 276 21.74 21.29 11.34
N CYS A 277 20.83 22.26 11.24
CA CYS A 277 21.03 23.60 11.74
C CYS A 277 20.23 23.81 13.02
N PRO A 278 20.86 23.94 14.18
CA PRO A 278 20.13 24.32 15.38
C PRO A 278 19.49 25.70 15.16
N PRO A 279 18.22 25.90 15.55
CA PRO A 279 17.58 27.22 15.45
C PRO A 279 18.32 28.36 16.20
N SER A 280 19.19 28.01 17.12
CA SER A 280 20.01 28.96 17.89
C SER A 280 21.23 29.53 17.16
N VAL A 281 21.54 29.05 15.93
CA VAL A 281 22.70 29.48 15.16
C VAL A 281 22.25 30.16 13.87
N PRO A 282 22.09 31.49 13.84
CA PRO A 282 21.57 32.24 12.67
C PRO A 282 22.44 32.11 11.41
N SER A 283 23.70 31.72 11.55
CA SER A 283 24.67 31.57 10.45
C SER A 283 24.80 30.14 9.92
N CYS A 284 23.97 29.20 10.39
CA CYS A 284 24.09 27.82 10.00
C CYS A 284 23.49 27.56 8.60
N VAL A 285 24.18 28.09 7.57
CA VAL A 285 23.72 27.96 6.16
C VAL A 285 24.60 26.97 5.38
N THR A 286 25.69 26.47 5.95
CA THR A 286 26.64 25.63 5.24
C THR A 286 26.84 24.25 5.86
N PRO A 287 27.01 23.20 5.05
CA PRO A 287 27.25 21.83 5.53
C PRO A 287 28.46 21.69 6.46
N THR A 288 29.49 22.53 6.31
CA THR A 288 30.69 22.52 7.12
C THR A 288 30.45 22.91 8.58
N THR A 289 29.53 23.80 8.85
CA THR A 289 29.17 24.21 10.21
C THR A 289 28.41 23.08 10.95
N LEU A 290 27.68 22.25 10.24
CA LEU A 290 26.93 21.13 10.77
C LEU A 290 27.81 19.97 11.21
N GLN A 291 28.88 19.69 10.47
CA GLN A 291 29.83 18.62 10.83
C GLN A 291 30.59 18.95 12.12
N ALA A 292 30.77 20.24 12.42
CA ALA A 292 31.42 20.68 13.66
C ALA A 292 30.52 20.59 14.89
N ILE A 293 29.17 20.59 14.69
CA ILE A 293 28.21 20.66 15.79
C ILE A 293 27.67 19.29 16.19
N ASN A 294 27.59 18.32 15.26
CA ASN A 294 27.04 16.99 15.55
C ASN A 294 27.63 15.88 14.68
N PRO A 295 28.71 15.24 15.08
CA PRO A 295 29.19 14.02 14.42
C PRO A 295 28.47 12.75 14.92
N VAL A 296 27.16 12.72 15.01
CA VAL A 296 26.44 11.57 15.57
C VAL A 296 26.25 10.51 14.53
N ASP A 297 26.71 9.32 14.82
CA ASP A 297 26.40 8.12 14.07
C ASP A 297 25.05 7.57 14.56
N ILE A 298 24.15 7.26 13.62
CA ILE A 298 22.85 6.66 13.90
C ILE A 298 22.88 5.24 13.35
N PRO A 299 23.42 4.28 14.10
CA PRO A 299 23.57 2.92 13.62
C PRO A 299 22.21 2.24 13.45
N ASP A 300 22.05 1.55 12.32
CA ASP A 300 20.94 0.66 12.01
C ASP A 300 21.50 -0.75 11.74
N ALA A 301 21.60 -1.54 12.81
CA ALA A 301 22.13 -2.89 12.75
C ALA A 301 21.02 -3.91 12.52
N LEU A 302 21.16 -4.75 11.47
CA LEU A 302 20.18 -5.78 11.13
C LEU A 302 20.83 -7.15 11.02
N GLN A 303 20.15 -8.14 11.57
CA GLN A 303 20.46 -9.56 11.44
C GLN A 303 19.18 -10.30 11.04
N GLN A 304 19.28 -11.14 10.01
CA GLN A 304 18.16 -11.98 9.56
C GLN A 304 18.64 -13.40 9.34
N VAL A 305 17.87 -14.36 9.80
CA VAL A 305 18.06 -15.78 9.50
C VAL A 305 16.77 -16.29 8.88
N SER A 306 16.89 -16.92 7.73
CA SER A 306 15.78 -17.49 6.99
C SER A 306 16.09 -18.93 6.61
N GLY A 307 15.08 -19.79 6.60
CA GLY A 307 15.21 -21.16 6.14
C GLY A 307 13.95 -21.62 5.42
N SER A 308 14.14 -22.40 4.36
CA SER A 308 13.03 -23.03 3.65
C SER A 308 13.33 -24.50 3.36
N ILE A 309 12.28 -25.31 3.30
CA ILE A 309 12.33 -26.71 2.90
C ILE A 309 11.04 -27.09 2.18
N GLY A 310 11.17 -27.81 1.08
CA GLY A 310 10.06 -28.39 0.34
C GLY A 310 10.38 -29.79 -0.15
N GLY A 311 9.33 -30.57 -0.41
CA GLY A 311 9.47 -31.91 -0.91
C GLY A 311 8.18 -32.72 -0.90
N PRO A 312 8.23 -34.03 -1.19
CA PRO A 312 7.06 -34.89 -1.17
C PRO A 312 6.77 -35.41 0.24
N ILE A 313 5.50 -35.39 0.67
CA ILE A 313 4.99 -36.23 1.74
C ILE A 313 4.63 -37.60 1.14
N VAL A 314 4.01 -37.59 -0.04
CA VAL A 314 3.75 -38.77 -0.86
C VAL A 314 4.12 -38.36 -2.30
N GLN A 315 5.05 -39.08 -2.92
CA GLN A 315 5.48 -38.82 -4.30
C GLN A 315 4.29 -38.74 -5.25
N ASP A 316 4.37 -37.82 -6.20
CA ASP A 316 3.36 -37.53 -7.24
C ASP A 316 2.00 -37.08 -6.71
N LYS A 317 1.79 -37.06 -5.38
CA LYS A 317 0.46 -36.88 -4.80
C LYS A 317 0.37 -35.78 -3.73
N THR A 318 1.30 -35.73 -2.79
CA THR A 318 1.21 -34.81 -1.67
C THR A 318 2.56 -34.13 -1.46
N PHE A 319 2.57 -32.82 -1.56
CA PHE A 319 3.77 -32.01 -1.46
C PHE A 319 3.64 -31.01 -0.31
N PHE A 320 4.74 -30.62 0.26
CA PHE A 320 4.79 -29.54 1.24
C PHE A 320 5.89 -28.54 0.92
N PHE A 321 5.70 -27.31 1.35
CA PHE A 321 6.72 -26.27 1.39
C PHE A 321 6.58 -25.48 2.69
N ALA A 322 7.67 -25.24 3.39
CA ALA A 322 7.68 -24.46 4.62
C ALA A 322 8.87 -23.50 4.62
N THR A 323 8.65 -22.30 5.10
CA THR A 323 9.70 -21.29 5.27
C THR A 323 9.49 -20.52 6.56
N ALA A 324 10.60 -20.18 7.22
CA ALA A 324 10.62 -19.36 8.41
C ALA A 324 11.70 -18.28 8.28
N ASP A 325 11.41 -17.10 8.78
CA ASP A 325 12.30 -15.94 8.76
C ASP A 325 12.27 -15.26 10.13
N TYR A 326 13.44 -14.97 10.67
CA TYR A 326 13.58 -14.21 11.90
C TYR A 326 14.49 -13.00 11.66
N THR A 327 13.94 -11.82 11.87
CA THR A 327 14.65 -10.55 11.74
C THR A 327 14.83 -9.90 13.09
N ARG A 328 16.06 -9.51 13.38
CA ARG A 328 16.45 -8.64 14.49
C ARG A 328 17.07 -7.37 13.93
N GLN A 329 16.53 -6.20 14.32
CA GLN A 329 17.07 -4.91 13.96
C GLN A 329 17.07 -3.98 15.17
N ASN A 330 18.14 -3.20 15.31
CA ASN A 330 18.23 -2.12 16.29
C ASN A 330 18.37 -0.84 15.50
N ARG A 331 17.44 0.09 15.72
CA ARG A 331 17.41 1.41 15.05
C ARG A 331 17.69 2.48 16.05
N THR A 332 18.61 3.36 15.72
CA THR A 332 18.90 4.51 16.55
C THR A 332 18.27 5.76 15.94
N THR A 333 17.58 6.54 16.76
CA THR A 333 17.05 7.86 16.43
C THR A 333 17.78 8.91 17.26
N PHE A 334 17.71 10.16 16.82
CA PHE A 334 18.45 11.25 17.44
C PHE A 334 17.50 12.28 18.03
N LEU A 335 17.75 12.69 19.28
CA LEU A 335 17.01 13.74 19.96
C LEU A 335 17.54 15.12 19.54
N SER A 336 16.64 16.08 19.38
CA SER A 336 17.03 17.45 19.04
C SER A 336 17.76 18.11 20.20
N THR A 337 18.87 18.77 19.92
CA THR A 337 19.58 19.63 20.89
C THR A 337 18.76 20.84 21.33
N THR A 338 17.64 21.11 20.64
CA THR A 338 16.70 22.18 21.03
C THR A 338 15.70 21.77 22.10
N LEU A 339 15.67 20.47 22.47
CA LEU A 339 14.86 20.00 23.59
C LEU A 339 15.36 20.66 24.88
N PRO A 340 14.43 21.10 25.75
CA PRO A 340 14.80 21.56 27.09
C PRO A 340 15.58 20.46 27.83
N ALA A 341 16.58 20.88 28.62
CA ALA A 341 17.46 19.95 29.35
C ALA A 341 16.69 18.92 30.22
N PHE A 342 15.55 19.34 30.78
CA PHE A 342 14.70 18.46 31.60
C PHE A 342 13.98 17.34 30.80
N LEU A 343 13.99 17.38 29.46
CA LEU A 343 13.42 16.35 28.58
C LEU A 343 14.47 15.40 28.00
N LEU A 344 15.77 15.76 28.17
CA LEU A 344 16.86 14.88 27.77
C LEU A 344 17.07 13.76 28.80
N PRO A 345 17.65 12.62 28.41
CA PRO A 345 18.09 11.59 29.34
C PRO A 345 19.04 12.18 30.39
N ALA A 346 19.05 11.63 31.60
CA ALA A 346 19.86 12.13 32.73
C ALA A 346 21.36 12.05 32.45
N ASP A 347 21.79 11.16 31.57
CA ASP A 347 23.17 11.01 31.10
C ASP A 347 23.55 12.01 29.99
N GLY A 348 22.59 12.82 29.56
CA GLY A 348 22.77 13.77 28.46
C GLY A 348 22.89 13.16 27.08
N SER A 349 22.60 11.85 26.92
CA SER A 349 22.60 11.16 25.60
C SER A 349 21.56 11.78 24.67
N LEU A 350 21.94 11.96 23.42
CA LEU A 350 21.04 12.46 22.37
C LEU A 350 20.55 11.36 21.45
N ASP A 351 20.94 10.12 21.70
CA ASP A 351 20.53 8.97 20.93
C ASP A 351 19.54 8.09 21.69
N TYR A 352 18.62 7.47 20.94
CA TYR A 352 17.67 6.50 21.44
C TYR A 352 17.62 5.31 20.50
N THR A 353 17.90 4.11 21.00
CA THR A 353 17.91 2.89 20.20
C THR A 353 16.66 2.06 20.44
N GLY A 354 15.83 1.96 19.44
CA GLY A 354 14.65 1.10 19.39
C GLY A 354 14.97 -0.31 18.88
N ARG A 355 14.33 -1.31 19.45
CA ARG A 355 14.49 -2.73 19.09
C ARG A 355 13.31 -3.19 18.26
N TYR A 356 13.61 -3.74 17.08
CA TYR A 356 12.64 -4.43 16.24
C TYR A 356 12.96 -5.91 16.16
N ARG A 357 11.93 -6.74 16.28
CA ARG A 357 12.01 -8.20 16.18
C ARG A 357 10.81 -8.68 15.38
N GLN A 358 11.04 -9.53 14.37
CA GLN A 358 9.97 -10.12 13.58
C GLN A 358 10.21 -11.59 13.36
N PHE A 359 9.14 -12.36 13.42
CA PHE A 359 9.08 -13.74 12.99
C PHE A 359 8.00 -13.92 11.94
N LEU A 360 8.40 -14.44 10.79
CA LEU A 360 7.50 -14.82 9.70
C LEU A 360 7.58 -16.33 9.53
N PHE A 361 6.44 -16.93 9.27
CA PHE A 361 6.33 -18.33 8.89
C PHE A 361 5.28 -18.48 7.80
N ASP A 362 5.58 -19.33 6.79
CA ASP A 362 4.60 -19.76 5.78
C ASP A 362 4.77 -21.27 5.59
N GLY A 363 3.67 -22.00 5.67
CA GLY A 363 3.61 -23.44 5.45
C GLY A 363 2.45 -23.78 4.54
N ARG A 364 2.75 -24.52 3.47
CA ARG A 364 1.81 -24.94 2.43
C ARG A 364 1.87 -26.43 2.21
N VAL A 365 0.71 -27.05 2.00
CA VAL A 365 0.55 -28.45 1.59
C VAL A 365 -0.38 -28.48 0.37
N ASP A 366 0.06 -29.16 -0.67
CA ASP A 366 -0.73 -29.42 -1.87
C ASP A 366 -1.01 -30.94 -1.95
N HIS A 367 -2.28 -31.30 -2.07
CA HIS A 367 -2.72 -32.69 -2.17
C HIS A 367 -3.58 -32.93 -3.40
N LYS A 368 -3.17 -33.87 -4.23
CA LYS A 368 -3.95 -34.33 -5.39
C LYS A 368 -4.85 -35.49 -4.98
N PHE A 369 -6.15 -35.26 -4.87
CA PHE A 369 -7.13 -36.31 -4.67
C PHE A 369 -7.27 -37.19 -5.91
N THR A 370 -7.35 -36.54 -7.06
CA THR A 370 -7.41 -37.13 -8.40
C THR A 370 -6.58 -36.26 -9.36
N PRO A 371 -6.31 -36.70 -10.58
CA PRO A 371 -5.69 -35.86 -11.61
C PRO A 371 -6.45 -34.54 -11.87
N SER A 372 -7.75 -34.53 -11.57
CA SER A 372 -8.64 -33.37 -11.79
C SER A 372 -8.96 -32.54 -10.55
N GLN A 373 -8.53 -32.98 -9.35
CA GLN A 373 -8.85 -32.29 -8.11
C GLN A 373 -7.60 -32.13 -7.23
N THR A 374 -7.26 -30.90 -6.94
CA THR A 374 -6.13 -30.52 -6.09
C THR A 374 -6.59 -29.60 -4.97
N LEU A 375 -6.22 -29.94 -3.73
CA LEU A 375 -6.43 -29.12 -2.55
C LEU A 375 -5.10 -28.51 -2.12
N MET A 376 -5.06 -27.21 -1.99
CA MET A 376 -3.99 -26.48 -1.33
C MET A 376 -4.47 -26.03 0.04
N VAL A 377 -3.65 -26.26 1.08
CA VAL A 377 -3.85 -25.71 2.42
C VAL A 377 -2.60 -24.92 2.81
N ARG A 378 -2.78 -23.72 3.31
CA ARG A 378 -1.70 -22.83 3.71
C ARG A 378 -1.97 -22.17 5.05
N VAL A 379 -0.91 -22.03 5.87
CA VAL A 379 -0.92 -21.23 7.09
C VAL A 379 0.25 -20.27 7.05
N ASN A 380 -0.03 -19.00 7.33
CA ASN A 380 0.98 -17.96 7.43
C ASN A 380 0.91 -17.31 8.82
N VAL A 381 2.07 -16.97 9.39
CA VAL A 381 2.19 -16.28 10.68
C VAL A 381 3.13 -15.09 10.51
N ASP A 382 2.69 -13.92 10.97
CA ASP A 382 3.48 -12.69 11.02
C ASP A 382 3.39 -12.11 12.43
N ARG A 383 4.49 -12.19 13.17
CA ARG A 383 4.60 -11.66 14.54
C ARG A 383 5.75 -10.69 14.61
N PHE A 384 5.48 -9.47 15.05
CA PHE A 384 6.57 -8.56 15.33
C PHE A 384 6.36 -7.74 16.61
N TYR A 385 7.46 -7.21 17.08
CA TYR A 385 7.58 -6.33 18.23
C TYR A 385 8.48 -5.16 17.87
N ASP A 386 8.06 -3.95 18.23
CA ASP A 386 8.82 -2.72 18.02
C ASP A 386 8.63 -1.81 19.24
N ASP A 387 9.72 -1.39 19.89
CA ASP A 387 9.69 -0.51 21.07
C ASP A 387 9.89 0.97 20.71
N ASN A 388 10.13 1.28 19.45
CA ASN A 388 10.09 2.66 18.93
C ASN A 388 9.39 2.70 17.57
N PRO A 389 8.10 2.30 17.49
CA PRO A 389 7.36 2.27 16.25
C PRO A 389 7.32 3.66 15.60
N GLN A 390 7.52 3.70 14.28
CA GLN A 390 7.60 4.93 13.49
C GLN A 390 8.71 5.90 13.93
N ASP A 391 9.72 5.41 14.63
CA ASP A 391 10.73 6.27 15.23
C ASP A 391 10.09 7.43 16.04
N ALA A 392 9.06 7.07 16.84
CA ALA A 392 8.27 8.04 17.61
C ALA A 392 9.11 8.85 18.59
N VAL A 393 10.14 8.23 19.16
CA VAL A 393 11.20 8.93 19.91
C VAL A 393 12.19 9.50 18.93
N GLY A 394 12.54 10.74 19.08
CA GLY A 394 13.51 11.43 18.23
C GLY A 394 13.09 12.87 17.93
N GLY A 395 14.03 13.69 17.51
CA GLY A 395 13.81 15.11 17.28
C GLY A 395 13.28 15.80 18.51
N THR A 396 12.09 16.33 18.45
CA THR A 396 11.43 17.04 19.55
C THR A 396 10.53 16.12 20.41
N ASN A 397 10.54 14.83 20.16
CA ASN A 397 9.82 13.84 20.98
C ASN A 397 10.78 13.21 21.98
N ALA A 398 10.53 13.41 23.27
CA ALA A 398 11.37 12.91 24.35
C ALA A 398 11.34 11.36 24.45
N PRO A 399 12.33 10.73 25.09
CA PRO A 399 12.36 9.27 25.29
C PRO A 399 11.12 8.72 25.99
N SER A 400 10.46 9.51 26.82
CA SER A 400 9.20 9.13 27.49
C SER A 400 8.02 8.92 26.51
N VAL A 401 8.17 9.29 25.24
CA VAL A 401 7.19 8.97 24.15
C VAL A 401 7.29 7.51 23.71
N ALA A 402 8.36 6.80 24.06
CA ALA A 402 8.57 5.41 23.72
C ALA A 402 7.36 4.54 24.09
N ARG A 403 6.98 3.64 23.20
CA ARG A 403 5.85 2.72 23.39
C ARG A 403 6.19 1.36 22.80
N LYS A 404 5.62 0.33 23.38
CA LYS A 404 5.72 -1.03 22.81
C LYS A 404 4.59 -1.24 21.84
N TYR A 405 4.95 -1.61 20.62
CA TYR A 405 4.01 -2.06 19.63
C TYR A 405 4.24 -3.55 19.33
N SER A 406 3.19 -4.33 19.42
CA SER A 406 3.23 -5.72 19.00
C SER A 406 2.10 -6.01 18.02
N ARG A 407 2.37 -6.91 17.10
CA ARG A 407 1.38 -7.42 16.18
C ARG A 407 1.45 -8.93 16.14
N ARG A 408 0.28 -9.55 16.15
CA ARG A 408 0.10 -10.98 15.97
C ARG A 408 -0.89 -11.17 14.84
N SER A 409 -0.39 -11.51 13.67
CA SER A 409 -1.25 -11.83 12.53
C SER A 409 -1.01 -13.27 12.11
N TRP A 410 -2.08 -13.93 11.70
CA TRP A 410 -1.98 -15.24 11.07
C TRP A 410 -3.13 -15.42 10.09
N THR A 411 -2.89 -16.22 9.06
CA THR A 411 -3.90 -16.56 8.06
C THR A 411 -3.91 -18.05 7.83
N ALA A 412 -5.09 -18.61 7.66
CA ALA A 412 -5.28 -19.99 7.22
C ALA A 412 -6.15 -20.00 5.98
N GLN A 413 -5.77 -20.76 4.98
CA GLN A 413 -6.43 -20.78 3.67
C GLN A 413 -6.51 -22.21 3.14
N ALA A 414 -7.64 -22.52 2.48
CA ALA A 414 -7.82 -23.75 1.72
C ALA A 414 -8.38 -23.41 0.33
N ASN A 415 -7.74 -23.90 -0.72
CA ASN A 415 -8.15 -23.72 -2.11
C ASN A 415 -8.36 -25.08 -2.74
N LEU A 416 -9.58 -25.36 -3.21
CA LEU A 416 -9.91 -26.56 -3.99
C LEU A 416 -10.02 -26.17 -5.46
N THR A 417 -9.12 -26.71 -6.28
CA THR A 417 -9.14 -26.58 -7.74
C THR A 417 -9.70 -27.86 -8.34
N SER A 418 -10.79 -27.75 -9.09
CA SER A 418 -11.50 -28.86 -9.72
C SER A 418 -11.60 -28.65 -11.23
N VAL A 419 -10.85 -29.41 -12.00
CA VAL A 419 -10.98 -29.52 -13.46
C VAL A 419 -12.16 -30.45 -13.75
N ILE A 420 -13.37 -29.89 -13.91
CA ILE A 420 -14.62 -30.63 -14.10
C ILE A 420 -14.64 -31.24 -15.49
N SER A 421 -14.15 -30.51 -16.48
CA SER A 421 -13.91 -30.97 -17.83
C SER A 421 -12.74 -30.20 -18.45
N PRO A 422 -12.22 -30.56 -19.62
CA PRO A 422 -11.17 -29.78 -20.28
C PRO A 422 -11.53 -28.30 -20.48
N THR A 423 -12.78 -27.94 -20.36
CA THR A 423 -13.32 -26.60 -20.64
C THR A 423 -13.98 -25.93 -19.45
N LEU A 424 -14.09 -26.64 -18.33
CA LEU A 424 -14.77 -26.15 -17.15
C LEU A 424 -13.90 -26.38 -15.91
N LEU A 425 -13.48 -25.29 -15.32
CA LEU A 425 -12.66 -25.24 -14.11
C LEU A 425 -13.46 -24.53 -13.00
N ASN A 426 -13.44 -25.11 -11.82
CA ASN A 426 -13.95 -24.46 -10.62
C ASN A 426 -12.84 -24.30 -9.58
N GLU A 427 -12.83 -23.17 -8.89
CA GLU A 427 -11.94 -22.86 -7.80
C GLU A 427 -12.71 -22.31 -6.61
N ALA A 428 -12.85 -23.14 -5.59
CA ALA A 428 -13.44 -22.76 -4.32
C ALA A 428 -12.34 -22.42 -3.30
N ARG A 429 -12.47 -21.28 -2.62
CA ARG A 429 -11.49 -20.81 -1.65
C ARG A 429 -12.17 -20.45 -0.35
N PHE A 430 -11.54 -20.86 0.73
CA PHE A 430 -11.86 -20.43 2.09
C PHE A 430 -10.62 -19.81 2.72
N ALA A 431 -10.77 -18.68 3.40
CA ALA A 431 -9.70 -18.08 4.17
C ALA A 431 -10.20 -17.48 5.49
N TYR A 432 -9.39 -17.63 6.51
CA TYR A 432 -9.52 -16.93 7.79
C TYR A 432 -8.27 -16.09 8.04
N LEU A 433 -8.47 -14.84 8.35
CA LEU A 433 -7.40 -13.87 8.59
C LEU A 433 -7.63 -13.22 9.96
N HIS A 434 -6.57 -13.19 10.76
CA HIS A 434 -6.56 -12.64 12.10
C HIS A 434 -5.40 -11.66 12.26
N GLY A 435 -5.67 -10.49 12.79
CA GLY A 435 -4.66 -9.50 13.10
C GLY A 435 -4.98 -8.72 14.37
N ASP A 436 -4.08 -8.73 15.34
CA ASP A 436 -4.16 -7.98 16.59
C ASP A 436 -3.00 -6.99 16.67
N PRO A 437 -3.14 -5.77 16.17
CA PRO A 437 -2.17 -4.71 16.42
C PRO A 437 -2.39 -4.14 17.83
N ILE A 438 -1.46 -4.41 18.74
CA ILE A 438 -1.53 -3.99 20.13
C ILE A 438 -0.46 -2.93 20.39
N THR A 439 -0.85 -1.76 20.88
CA THR A 439 0.08 -0.75 21.40
C THR A 439 0.04 -0.78 22.92
N LEU A 440 1.10 -1.25 23.54
CA LEU A 440 1.27 -1.29 25.00
C LEU A 440 2.03 -0.05 25.49
N TRP A 441 1.79 0.34 26.72
CA TRP A 441 2.55 1.39 27.39
C TRP A 441 3.67 0.78 28.21
N GLU A 442 4.88 1.34 28.09
CA GLU A 442 5.98 0.99 28.99
C GLU A 442 6.07 1.89 30.21
N ALA A 443 5.81 3.19 30.02
CA ALA A 443 5.84 4.15 31.09
C ALA A 443 4.42 4.59 31.43
N GLN A 444 4.19 4.91 32.71
CA GLN A 444 2.90 5.39 33.17
C GLN A 444 2.75 6.92 33.03
N THR A 445 3.68 7.55 32.33
CA THR A 445 3.66 8.99 32.10
C THR A 445 2.73 9.30 30.94
N LEU A 446 1.64 9.95 31.20
CA LEU A 446 0.67 10.36 30.18
C LEU A 446 1.25 11.49 29.31
N SER A 447 0.82 11.57 28.05
CA SER A 447 1.38 12.49 27.06
C SER A 447 0.88 13.92 27.25
N THR A 448 1.80 14.86 27.13
CA THR A 448 1.55 16.29 27.02
C THR A 448 2.30 16.84 25.82
N THR A 449 1.63 17.66 25.03
CA THR A 449 2.24 18.35 23.89
C THR A 449 2.32 19.84 24.16
N TYR A 450 3.45 20.43 23.80
CA TYR A 450 3.68 21.85 23.90
C TYR A 450 3.95 22.40 22.50
N THR A 451 3.21 23.40 22.10
CA THR A 451 3.35 24.00 20.77
C THR A 451 3.39 25.52 20.85
N ARG A 452 4.13 26.13 19.96
CA ARG A 452 4.15 27.59 19.76
C ARG A 452 4.12 27.85 18.27
N ALA A 453 3.33 28.81 17.82
CA ALA A 453 3.25 29.10 16.38
C ALA A 453 4.65 29.39 15.80
N GLY A 454 4.90 28.86 14.64
CA GLY A 454 6.20 28.95 13.98
C GLY A 454 7.29 27.99 14.50
N ASN A 455 7.02 27.22 15.56
CA ASN A 455 7.95 26.25 16.11
C ASN A 455 7.41 24.82 15.99
N VAL A 456 8.33 23.87 15.91
CA VAL A 456 7.97 22.46 15.95
C VAL A 456 7.49 22.12 17.36
N PRO A 457 6.32 21.49 17.54
CA PRO A 457 5.85 21.06 18.84
C PRO A 457 6.78 19.99 19.42
N PHE A 458 6.92 19.95 20.74
CA PHE A 458 7.58 18.83 21.41
C PHE A 458 6.59 18.08 22.31
N THR A 459 6.80 16.78 22.45
CA THR A 459 5.90 15.87 23.17
C THR A 459 6.66 15.08 24.20
N ILE A 460 6.07 14.96 25.38
CA ILE A 460 6.52 14.09 26.47
C ILE A 460 5.43 13.09 26.84
N GLY A 461 5.82 11.92 27.34
CA GLY A 461 4.90 10.88 27.76
C GLY A 461 4.25 10.12 26.61
N GLN A 462 3.49 9.11 26.97
CA GLN A 462 2.88 8.19 26.02
C GLN A 462 1.42 8.55 25.74
N SER A 463 1.04 8.43 24.47
CA SER A 463 -0.35 8.49 24.06
C SER A 463 -1.13 7.26 24.56
N ARG A 464 -2.47 7.30 24.46
CA ARG A 464 -3.34 6.18 24.86
C ARG A 464 -2.87 4.84 24.30
N ALA A 465 -2.97 3.78 25.12
CA ALA A 465 -2.87 2.41 24.64
C ALA A 465 -4.03 2.12 23.68
N SER A 466 -3.79 1.31 22.70
CA SER A 466 -4.83 0.76 21.83
C SER A 466 -4.65 -0.75 21.72
N ASP A 467 -5.74 -1.46 21.91
CA ASP A 467 -5.85 -2.90 21.71
C ASP A 467 -6.95 -3.10 20.66
N ILE A 468 -6.53 -3.27 19.41
CA ILE A 468 -7.42 -3.32 18.26
C ILE A 468 -7.25 -4.68 17.59
N PHE A 469 -8.35 -5.26 17.18
CA PHE A 469 -8.39 -6.49 16.41
C PHE A 469 -9.01 -6.28 15.03
N SER A 470 -8.66 -7.17 14.12
CA SER A 470 -9.20 -7.23 12.76
C SER A 470 -9.29 -8.71 12.35
N HIS A 471 -10.49 -9.23 12.21
CA HIS A 471 -10.76 -10.61 11.82
C HIS A 471 -11.55 -10.65 10.53
N GLN A 472 -11.18 -11.57 9.64
CA GLN A 472 -11.90 -11.78 8.39
C GLN A 472 -12.15 -13.26 8.17
N VAL A 473 -13.37 -13.61 7.81
CA VAL A 473 -13.75 -14.92 7.27
C VAL A 473 -14.15 -14.69 5.83
N GLN A 474 -13.53 -15.37 4.90
CA GLN A 474 -13.75 -15.24 3.48
C GLN A 474 -14.14 -16.57 2.87
N PHE A 475 -15.14 -16.54 2.04
CA PHE A 475 -15.44 -17.58 1.06
C PHE A 475 -15.49 -16.95 -0.33
N SER A 476 -14.86 -17.57 -1.32
CA SER A 476 -14.95 -17.16 -2.72
C SER A 476 -14.99 -18.38 -3.64
N ASP A 477 -15.71 -18.23 -4.73
CA ASP A 477 -15.82 -19.24 -5.76
C ASP A 477 -15.70 -18.61 -7.15
N THR A 478 -14.99 -19.27 -8.05
CA THR A 478 -14.80 -18.84 -9.43
C THR A 478 -14.97 -20.02 -10.35
N LEU A 479 -15.92 -19.91 -11.25
CA LEU A 479 -16.15 -20.84 -12.34
C LEU A 479 -15.62 -20.23 -13.64
N SER A 480 -14.72 -20.92 -14.28
CA SER A 480 -14.15 -20.54 -15.57
C SER A 480 -14.64 -21.53 -16.63
N TRP A 481 -15.24 -20.99 -17.69
CA TRP A 481 -15.84 -21.78 -18.74
C TRP A 481 -15.49 -21.26 -20.12
N SER A 482 -14.91 -22.11 -20.91
CA SER A 482 -14.55 -21.79 -22.29
C SER A 482 -15.49 -22.40 -23.28
N ARG A 483 -15.91 -21.63 -24.30
CA ARG A 483 -16.84 -22.05 -25.32
C ARG A 483 -16.61 -21.35 -26.65
N GLY A 484 -16.05 -22.05 -27.63
CA GLY A 484 -15.69 -21.44 -28.91
C GLY A 484 -14.77 -20.24 -28.73
N PRO A 485 -15.07 -19.06 -29.27
CA PRO A 485 -14.24 -17.88 -29.08
C PRO A 485 -14.39 -17.22 -27.69
N HIS A 486 -15.33 -17.70 -26.84
CA HIS A 486 -15.65 -17.10 -25.54
C HIS A 486 -14.91 -17.79 -24.40
N TYR A 487 -14.31 -17.00 -23.56
CA TYR A 487 -13.77 -17.42 -22.28
C TYR A 487 -14.51 -16.71 -21.15
N LEU A 488 -15.47 -17.38 -20.57
CA LEU A 488 -16.37 -16.86 -19.55
C LEU A 488 -15.83 -17.15 -18.15
N ARG A 489 -15.84 -16.16 -17.28
CA ARG A 489 -15.53 -16.30 -15.86
C ARG A 489 -16.69 -15.74 -15.05
N PHE A 490 -17.15 -16.53 -14.10
CA PHE A 490 -18.18 -16.13 -13.14
C PHE A 490 -17.61 -16.33 -11.76
N GLY A 491 -17.79 -15.36 -10.89
CA GLY A 491 -17.28 -15.54 -9.56
C GLY A 491 -17.96 -14.63 -8.55
N GLY A 492 -17.71 -14.95 -7.31
CA GLY A 492 -18.17 -14.14 -6.21
C GLY A 492 -17.37 -14.36 -4.94
N SER A 493 -17.46 -13.43 -4.03
CA SER A 493 -16.88 -13.56 -2.71
C SER A 493 -17.78 -12.95 -1.64
N VAL A 494 -17.75 -13.56 -0.48
CA VAL A 494 -18.36 -13.07 0.74
C VAL A 494 -17.29 -12.98 1.79
N ILE A 495 -17.06 -11.78 2.28
CA ILE A 495 -16.10 -11.52 3.36
C ILE A 495 -16.90 -10.94 4.54
N HIS A 496 -16.89 -11.65 5.66
CA HIS A 496 -17.29 -11.09 6.93
C HIS A 496 -16.07 -10.54 7.64
N HIS A 497 -16.03 -9.24 7.81
CA HIS A 497 -14.95 -8.54 8.48
C HIS A 497 -15.47 -7.94 9.78
N THR A 498 -14.81 -8.23 10.89
CA THR A 498 -15.07 -7.59 12.17
C THR A 498 -13.79 -6.94 12.65
N SER A 499 -13.88 -5.68 12.96
CA SER A 499 -12.79 -4.93 13.59
C SER A 499 -13.31 -4.16 14.78
N GLY A 500 -12.46 -3.95 15.74
CA GLY A 500 -12.85 -3.26 16.95
C GLY A 500 -11.74 -3.24 17.98
N GLY A 501 -12.11 -3.00 19.23
CA GLY A 501 -11.17 -2.98 20.35
C GLY A 501 -11.33 -1.79 21.25
N THR A 502 -10.30 -1.50 22.03
CA THR A 502 -10.27 -0.41 23.00
C THR A 502 -9.24 0.64 22.60
N GLY A 503 -9.52 1.89 22.96
CA GLY A 503 -8.65 3.04 22.71
C GLY A 503 -8.80 3.63 21.31
N SER A 504 -8.30 4.82 21.15
CA SER A 504 -8.21 5.53 19.87
C SER A 504 -6.83 5.34 19.25
N GLU A 505 -6.69 5.76 18.00
CA GLU A 505 -5.36 5.79 17.37
C GLU A 505 -4.32 6.54 18.23
N PRO A 506 -3.07 6.06 18.27
CA PRO A 506 -2.01 6.76 18.97
C PRO A 506 -1.79 8.16 18.38
N GLY A 507 -1.67 9.16 19.20
CA GLY A 507 -1.37 10.54 18.77
C GLY A 507 -2.07 11.63 19.60
N THR A 508 -3.10 11.28 20.35
CA THR A 508 -3.80 12.26 21.21
C THR A 508 -3.06 12.42 22.52
N ALA A 509 -2.61 13.65 22.81
CA ALA A 509 -2.01 13.97 24.10
C ALA A 509 -3.08 13.97 25.21
N ILE A 510 -3.06 12.95 26.07
CA ILE A 510 -4.09 12.73 27.09
C ILE A 510 -4.10 13.83 28.14
N LEU A 511 -2.92 14.31 28.52
CA LEU A 511 -2.78 15.46 29.42
C LEU A 511 -2.94 16.80 28.70
N GLY A 512 -3.33 16.77 27.44
CA GLY A 512 -3.62 17.95 26.65
C GLY A 512 -2.44 18.58 25.93
N THR A 513 -2.74 19.66 25.24
CA THR A 513 -1.79 20.43 24.44
C THR A 513 -1.80 21.88 24.88
N PHE A 514 -0.64 22.38 25.32
CA PHE A 514 -0.42 23.79 25.57
C PHE A 514 -0.02 24.49 24.27
N THR A 515 -0.75 25.52 23.88
CA THR A 515 -0.37 26.41 22.78
C THR A 515 0.06 27.74 23.35
N PHE A 516 1.34 28.09 23.15
CA PHE A 516 1.93 29.34 23.60
C PHE A 516 1.72 30.45 22.58
N ARG A 517 1.66 31.70 23.05
CA ARG A 517 1.50 32.89 22.23
C ARG A 517 2.68 33.09 21.27
N ASN A 518 2.42 33.56 20.06
CA ASN A 518 3.43 33.81 19.04
C ASN A 518 4.45 34.88 19.44
N THR A 519 4.03 35.83 20.26
CA THR A 519 4.88 36.93 20.74
C THR A 519 5.94 36.50 21.76
N THR A 520 5.85 35.28 22.30
CA THR A 520 6.76 34.77 23.30
C THR A 520 8.01 34.24 22.60
N THR A 521 9.15 34.91 22.81
CA THR A 521 10.49 34.53 22.31
C THR A 521 11.30 33.74 23.33
N ALA A 522 10.79 33.59 24.54
CA ALA A 522 11.49 32.90 25.64
C ALA A 522 11.74 31.42 25.29
N PRO A 523 12.86 30.82 25.72
CA PRO A 523 13.07 29.38 25.61
C PRO A 523 11.95 28.58 26.28
N PHE A 524 11.62 27.43 25.75
CA PHE A 524 10.54 26.59 26.31
C PHE A 524 10.72 26.28 27.82
N GLY A 525 11.95 26.12 28.30
CA GLY A 525 12.23 25.86 29.70
C GLY A 525 11.92 27.00 30.65
N SER A 526 11.70 28.21 30.15
CA SER A 526 11.37 29.42 30.95
C SER A 526 9.91 29.87 30.78
N LEU A 527 9.12 29.14 29.96
CA LEU A 527 7.70 29.48 29.73
C LEU A 527 6.85 29.25 30.99
N THR A 528 5.88 30.11 31.18
CA THR A 528 4.92 30.08 32.27
C THR A 528 3.47 29.97 31.77
N LEU A 529 2.51 29.75 32.65
CA LEU A 529 1.09 29.75 32.28
C LEU A 529 0.62 31.09 31.70
N ALA A 530 1.26 32.18 32.03
CA ALA A 530 0.95 33.49 31.46
C ALA A 530 1.27 33.59 29.97
N ASP A 531 2.21 32.76 29.49
CA ASP A 531 2.58 32.67 28.07
C ASP A 531 1.63 31.78 27.25
N VAL A 532 0.76 31.01 27.91
CA VAL A 532 -0.18 30.09 27.25
C VAL A 532 -1.32 30.88 26.63
N GLN A 533 -1.55 30.66 25.34
CA GLN A 533 -2.68 31.19 24.59
C GLN A 533 -3.94 30.36 24.84
N ASN A 534 -3.83 29.06 24.71
CA ASN A 534 -4.90 28.11 24.99
C ASN A 534 -4.34 26.76 25.46
N TYR A 535 -5.22 26.00 26.09
CA TYR A 535 -4.98 24.61 26.49
C TYR A 535 -6.07 23.74 25.91
N THR A 536 -5.71 22.73 25.15
CA THR A 536 -6.64 21.81 24.51
C THR A 536 -6.51 20.44 25.14
N GLN A 537 -7.59 19.88 25.64
CA GLN A 537 -7.63 18.58 26.30
C GLN A 537 -8.70 17.68 25.73
N PRO A 538 -8.41 16.41 25.39
CA PRO A 538 -9.41 15.40 25.11
C PRO A 538 -10.12 14.98 26.40
N ILE A 539 -11.45 14.94 26.38
CA ILE A 539 -12.31 14.48 27.48
C ILE A 539 -13.12 13.28 27.01
N ASP A 540 -13.01 12.19 27.74
CA ASP A 540 -13.64 10.93 27.41
C ASP A 540 -15.01 10.80 28.09
N PHE A 541 -16.06 10.62 27.32
CA PHE A 541 -17.42 10.39 27.80
C PHE A 541 -17.72 8.91 28.03
N GLY A 542 -16.74 8.01 27.88
CA GLY A 542 -16.86 6.61 28.23
C GLY A 542 -17.01 5.64 27.09
N ILE A 543 -17.04 6.14 25.83
CA ILE A 543 -17.01 5.27 24.65
C ILE A 543 -15.54 5.08 24.22
N ASN A 544 -14.88 4.10 24.83
CA ASN A 544 -13.50 3.77 24.51
C ASN A 544 -13.34 2.38 23.87
N SER A 545 -14.43 1.64 23.71
CA SER A 545 -14.48 0.34 23.03
C SER A 545 -15.59 0.34 21.99
N TYR A 546 -15.34 -0.33 20.88
CA TYR A 546 -16.29 -0.46 19.79
C TYR A 546 -16.05 -1.76 19.02
N GLU A 547 -17.06 -2.19 18.30
CA GLU A 547 -17.01 -3.30 17.36
C GLU A 547 -17.76 -2.90 16.08
N LEU A 548 -17.16 -3.14 14.93
CA LEU A 548 -17.64 -2.80 13.60
C LEU A 548 -17.67 -4.05 12.70
N PRO A 549 -18.71 -4.88 12.85
CA PRO A 549 -18.93 -5.97 11.91
C PRO A 549 -19.43 -5.42 10.57
N GLN A 550 -18.90 -5.95 9.49
CA GLN A 550 -19.32 -5.61 8.12
C GLN A 550 -19.20 -6.79 7.18
N TRP A 551 -19.98 -6.70 6.10
CA TRP A 551 -19.92 -7.64 4.99
C TRP A 551 -19.42 -6.92 3.75
N LEU A 552 -18.49 -7.58 3.05
CA LEU A 552 -18.08 -7.22 1.71
C LEU A 552 -18.59 -8.32 0.78
N LEU A 553 -19.53 -7.96 -0.07
CA LEU A 553 -20.18 -8.88 -1.01
C LEU A 553 -19.73 -8.52 -2.42
N THR A 554 -19.32 -9.52 -3.18
CA THR A 554 -18.85 -9.34 -4.55
C THR A 554 -19.51 -10.37 -5.46
N GLY A 555 -19.88 -9.94 -6.65
CA GLY A 555 -20.21 -10.82 -7.77
C GLY A 555 -19.63 -10.26 -9.07
N PHE A 556 -19.11 -11.12 -9.95
CA PHE A 556 -18.64 -10.67 -11.24
C PHE A 556 -18.91 -11.69 -12.37
N VAL A 557 -18.95 -11.15 -13.57
CA VAL A 557 -18.92 -11.91 -14.84
C VAL A 557 -17.95 -11.22 -15.78
N GLN A 558 -17.16 -12.01 -16.48
CA GLN A 558 -16.25 -11.54 -17.53
C GLN A 558 -16.25 -12.51 -18.70
N ASP A 559 -16.23 -11.98 -19.91
CA ASP A 559 -16.00 -12.71 -21.14
C ASP A 559 -14.77 -12.17 -21.84
N SER A 560 -13.81 -13.04 -22.12
CA SER A 560 -12.65 -12.75 -22.98
C SER A 560 -12.92 -13.38 -24.33
N ILE A 561 -13.26 -12.56 -25.32
CA ILE A 561 -13.74 -12.98 -26.64
C ILE A 561 -12.58 -12.94 -27.63
N HIS A 562 -12.17 -14.09 -28.12
CA HIS A 562 -11.21 -14.20 -29.22
C HIS A 562 -11.93 -13.96 -30.57
N LEU A 563 -12.11 -12.69 -30.94
CA LEU A 563 -12.80 -12.30 -32.16
C LEU A 563 -12.06 -12.77 -33.43
N ARG A 564 -10.72 -12.81 -33.34
CA ARG A 564 -9.80 -13.34 -34.35
C ARG A 564 -8.58 -13.90 -33.62
N SER A 565 -7.75 -14.67 -34.34
CA SER A 565 -6.50 -15.22 -33.79
C SER A 565 -5.51 -14.14 -33.27
N ASP A 566 -5.68 -12.89 -33.71
CA ASP A 566 -4.83 -11.75 -33.40
C ASP A 566 -5.55 -10.67 -32.54
N LEU A 567 -6.84 -10.85 -32.21
CA LEU A 567 -7.63 -9.86 -31.50
C LEU A 567 -8.49 -10.50 -30.40
N THR A 568 -8.21 -10.13 -29.16
CA THR A 568 -9.02 -10.48 -27.99
C THR A 568 -9.70 -9.22 -27.45
N VAL A 569 -10.96 -9.34 -27.07
CA VAL A 569 -11.75 -8.30 -26.42
C VAL A 569 -12.29 -8.85 -25.10
N ASP A 570 -12.01 -8.14 -24.01
CA ASP A 570 -12.52 -8.45 -22.67
C ASP A 570 -13.69 -7.55 -22.34
N VAL A 571 -14.80 -8.14 -21.92
CA VAL A 571 -15.98 -7.41 -21.42
C VAL A 571 -16.35 -7.98 -20.06
N GLY A 572 -16.51 -7.13 -19.07
CA GLY A 572 -16.82 -7.59 -17.73
C GLY A 572 -17.72 -6.63 -16.96
N LEU A 573 -18.43 -7.18 -16.01
CA LEU A 573 -19.23 -6.45 -15.04
C LEU A 573 -18.94 -7.03 -13.66
N ARG A 574 -18.73 -6.15 -12.72
CA ARG A 574 -18.58 -6.49 -11.30
C ARG A 574 -19.57 -5.68 -10.47
N TYR A 575 -20.08 -6.28 -9.42
CA TYR A 575 -20.86 -5.62 -8.39
C TYR A 575 -20.18 -5.80 -7.04
N ASP A 576 -20.00 -4.71 -6.32
CA ASP A 576 -19.39 -4.68 -4.98
C ASP A 576 -20.34 -4.01 -3.98
N ARG A 577 -20.51 -4.61 -2.80
CA ARG A 577 -21.32 -4.04 -1.72
C ARG A 577 -20.58 -4.11 -0.38
N GLN A 578 -20.44 -2.96 0.26
CA GLN A 578 -19.89 -2.84 1.62
C GLN A 578 -21.01 -2.37 2.57
N THR A 579 -21.30 -3.13 3.63
CA THR A 579 -22.41 -2.78 4.55
C THR A 579 -22.06 -1.62 5.49
N LEU A 580 -20.79 -1.21 5.56
CA LEU A 580 -20.35 -0.04 6.33
C LEU A 580 -20.75 1.28 5.68
N THR A 581 -21.06 1.27 4.38
CA THR A 581 -21.54 2.40 3.60
C THR A 581 -23.02 2.27 3.28
N ASP A 582 -23.64 3.38 2.86
CA ASP A 582 -25.04 3.40 2.43
C ASP A 582 -25.17 3.07 0.92
N ASP A 583 -24.05 2.87 0.25
CA ASP A 583 -23.92 2.68 -1.19
C ASP A 583 -24.34 1.27 -1.64
N ASN A 584 -25.33 1.18 -2.52
CA ASN A 584 -25.90 -0.09 -3.02
C ASN A 584 -25.80 -0.23 -4.55
N ASN A 585 -25.13 0.69 -5.25
CA ASN A 585 -25.14 0.76 -6.71
C ASN A 585 -23.75 0.63 -7.34
N ASN A 586 -22.80 0.00 -6.64
CA ASN A 586 -21.41 -0.14 -7.07
C ASN A 586 -21.25 -1.13 -8.21
N PHE A 587 -21.79 -0.80 -9.38
CA PHE A 587 -21.56 -1.55 -10.62
C PHE A 587 -20.30 -1.04 -11.32
N ALA A 588 -19.37 -1.94 -11.58
CA ALA A 588 -18.06 -1.67 -12.17
C ALA A 588 -17.90 -2.34 -13.54
N PRO A 589 -18.44 -1.74 -14.63
CA PRO A 589 -18.22 -2.23 -15.98
C PRO A 589 -16.75 -2.05 -16.39
N ARG A 590 -16.27 -3.01 -17.18
CA ARG A 590 -14.91 -3.01 -17.72
C ARG A 590 -14.91 -3.53 -19.14
N ILE A 591 -14.12 -2.87 -19.99
CA ILE A 591 -13.88 -3.29 -21.36
C ILE A 591 -12.40 -3.13 -21.67
N GLY A 592 -11.82 -4.11 -22.33
CA GLY A 592 -10.42 -4.06 -22.75
C GLY A 592 -10.22 -4.80 -24.07
N PHE A 593 -9.11 -4.55 -24.71
CA PHE A 593 -8.70 -5.29 -25.90
C PHE A 593 -7.20 -5.47 -25.96
N GLY A 594 -6.77 -6.56 -26.57
CA GLY A 594 -5.41 -6.84 -26.98
C GLY A 594 -5.39 -7.26 -28.44
N TRP A 595 -4.67 -6.48 -29.26
CA TRP A 595 -4.54 -6.74 -30.68
C TRP A 595 -3.10 -6.95 -31.07
N ASN A 596 -2.83 -8.07 -31.74
CA ASN A 596 -1.51 -8.45 -32.28
C ASN A 596 -1.49 -8.28 -33.80
N PRO A 597 -1.25 -7.07 -34.33
CA PRO A 597 -1.26 -6.84 -35.77
C PRO A 597 -0.17 -7.65 -36.47
N GLY A 598 -0.60 -8.51 -37.40
CA GLY A 598 0.32 -9.37 -38.14
C GLY A 598 0.44 -10.82 -37.63
N GLY A 599 -0.11 -11.12 -36.43
CA GLY A 599 -0.15 -12.49 -35.88
C GLY A 599 1.23 -13.09 -35.56
N ASP A 600 2.29 -12.26 -35.52
CA ASP A 600 3.70 -12.69 -35.35
C ASP A 600 4.11 -12.74 -33.85
N SER A 601 3.20 -12.45 -32.93
CA SER A 601 3.43 -12.35 -31.48
C SER A 601 4.51 -11.33 -31.07
N ARG A 602 4.94 -10.46 -31.97
CA ARG A 602 6.00 -9.46 -31.71
C ARG A 602 5.46 -8.09 -31.34
N THR A 603 4.23 -7.78 -31.75
CA THR A 603 3.63 -6.46 -31.48
C THR A 603 2.27 -6.68 -30.86
N VAL A 604 1.98 -5.97 -29.77
CA VAL A 604 0.63 -5.90 -29.20
C VAL A 604 0.26 -4.43 -29.03
N ILE A 605 -0.95 -4.10 -29.45
CA ILE A 605 -1.64 -2.85 -29.11
C ILE A 605 -2.73 -3.22 -28.13
N ARG A 606 -2.81 -2.52 -27.02
CA ARG A 606 -3.75 -2.80 -25.95
C ARG A 606 -4.41 -1.53 -25.46
N GLY A 607 -5.61 -1.68 -24.91
CA GLY A 607 -6.31 -0.59 -24.28
C GLY A 607 -7.50 -1.07 -23.51
N GLY A 608 -8.05 -0.20 -22.67
CA GLY A 608 -9.24 -0.53 -21.92
C GLY A 608 -9.77 0.64 -21.12
N TYR A 609 -11.01 0.49 -20.70
CA TYR A 609 -11.69 1.35 -19.75
C TYR A 609 -12.28 0.49 -18.63
N GLY A 610 -12.14 0.94 -17.39
CA GLY A 610 -12.70 0.24 -16.24
C GLY A 610 -13.14 1.17 -15.14
N MET A 611 -14.23 0.78 -14.47
CA MET A 611 -14.66 1.39 -13.22
C MET A 611 -14.29 0.49 -12.04
N TYR A 612 -13.96 1.12 -10.91
CA TYR A 612 -13.52 0.43 -9.70
C TYR A 612 -14.07 1.16 -8.48
N TYR A 613 -14.32 0.41 -7.41
CA TYR A 613 -14.70 0.95 -6.11
C TYR A 613 -13.70 0.53 -5.04
N THR A 614 -13.42 1.41 -4.10
CA THR A 614 -12.53 1.14 -2.97
C THR A 614 -13.30 1.05 -1.68
N GLN A 615 -12.78 0.27 -0.72
CA GLN A 615 -13.38 0.16 0.60
C GLN A 615 -13.18 1.45 1.40
N ILE A 616 -14.19 1.82 2.18
CA ILE A 616 -14.00 2.68 3.34
C ILE A 616 -13.53 1.81 4.49
N ARG A 617 -12.39 2.13 5.07
CA ARG A 617 -11.80 1.34 6.14
C ARG A 617 -12.48 1.62 7.48
N SER A 618 -12.51 0.60 8.35
CA SER A 618 -13.19 0.69 9.64
C SER A 618 -12.69 1.83 10.52
N ASN A 619 -11.40 2.20 10.45
CA ASN A 619 -10.84 3.29 11.23
C ASN A 619 -11.46 4.67 10.89
N ALA A 620 -11.86 4.89 9.64
CA ALA A 620 -12.56 6.12 9.25
C ALA A 620 -13.91 6.23 9.98
N VAL A 621 -14.64 5.13 10.10
CA VAL A 621 -15.94 5.09 10.81
C VAL A 621 -15.75 5.04 12.33
N ALA A 622 -14.77 4.29 12.84
CA ALA A 622 -14.46 4.26 14.27
C ALA A 622 -14.16 5.66 14.83
N GLY A 623 -13.53 6.52 14.02
CA GLY A 623 -13.27 7.90 14.39
C GLY A 623 -14.53 8.69 14.76
N TYR A 624 -15.69 8.38 14.16
CA TYR A 624 -16.96 9.05 14.52
C TYR A 624 -17.58 8.47 15.77
N LEU A 625 -17.43 7.16 15.96
CA LEU A 625 -17.94 6.51 17.16
C LEU A 625 -17.17 7.01 18.39
N VAL A 626 -15.86 7.09 18.28
CA VAL A 626 -14.98 7.50 19.38
C VAL A 626 -15.00 9.02 19.60
N ASN A 627 -15.05 9.83 18.54
CA ASN A 627 -15.01 11.30 18.61
C ASN A 627 -16.37 11.95 18.30
N GLY A 628 -17.45 11.20 18.41
CA GLY A 628 -18.81 11.68 18.17
C GLY A 628 -19.39 12.44 19.36
N LEU A 629 -20.70 12.65 19.30
CA LEU A 629 -21.44 13.41 20.32
C LEU A 629 -21.32 12.82 21.74
N ASP A 630 -21.24 11.49 21.83
CA ASP A 630 -21.17 10.74 23.09
C ASP A 630 -19.78 10.14 23.34
N GLY A 631 -18.77 10.49 22.53
CA GLY A 631 -17.43 9.93 22.58
C GLY A 631 -16.37 10.87 23.12
N LEU A 632 -15.12 10.63 22.74
CA LEU A 632 -13.98 11.49 23.06
C LEU A 632 -14.18 12.86 22.41
N THR A 633 -14.19 13.90 23.18
CA THR A 633 -14.38 15.28 22.74
C THR A 633 -13.21 16.14 23.16
N THR A 634 -12.75 16.99 22.27
CA THR A 634 -11.65 17.92 22.57
C THR A 634 -12.19 19.26 23.04
N TYR A 635 -11.79 19.67 24.23
CA TYR A 635 -12.09 20.98 24.81
C TYR A 635 -10.87 21.89 24.72
N THR A 636 -11.10 23.14 24.32
CA THR A 636 -10.08 24.16 24.31
C THR A 636 -10.44 25.26 25.34
N ALA A 637 -9.61 25.44 26.34
CA ALA A 637 -9.78 26.44 27.40
C ALA A 637 -8.72 27.54 27.29
N ILE A 638 -9.11 28.77 27.58
CA ILE A 638 -8.20 29.92 27.76
C ILE A 638 -8.10 30.26 29.26
N ALA A 639 -7.09 31.06 29.62
CA ALA A 639 -6.89 31.50 31.02
C ALA A 639 -8.17 32.10 31.63
N GLY A 640 -8.53 31.63 32.79
CA GLY A 640 -9.74 32.05 33.52
C GLY A 640 -10.98 31.21 33.24
N GLN A 641 -10.93 30.26 32.27
CA GLN A 641 -12.02 29.30 32.05
C GLN A 641 -11.84 28.01 32.85
N THR A 642 -12.96 27.37 33.19
CA THR A 642 -12.95 26.03 33.77
C THR A 642 -12.25 25.05 32.83
N GLY A 643 -11.40 24.18 33.39
CA GLY A 643 -10.58 23.27 32.60
C GLY A 643 -9.24 23.84 32.14
N PHE A 644 -8.92 25.11 32.43
CA PHE A 644 -7.58 25.64 32.22
C PHE A 644 -6.67 25.19 33.36
N PRO A 645 -5.48 24.62 33.10
CA PRO A 645 -4.61 24.11 34.15
C PRO A 645 -3.99 25.22 35.02
N THR A 646 -3.55 24.85 36.21
CA THR A 646 -2.89 25.76 37.14
C THR A 646 -1.37 25.64 37.11
N CYS A 647 -0.83 24.68 36.36
CA CYS A 647 0.61 24.55 36.11
C CYS A 647 0.86 23.88 34.74
N LEU A 648 2.09 23.95 34.24
CA LEU A 648 2.47 23.35 32.96
C LEU A 648 2.80 21.85 33.08
N THR A 649 3.13 21.37 34.26
CA THR A 649 3.54 19.97 34.51
C THR A 649 3.07 19.50 35.88
N GLY A 650 2.98 18.18 36.08
CA GLY A 650 2.74 17.60 37.40
C GLY A 650 1.26 17.38 37.77
N SER A 651 0.92 17.48 39.05
CA SER A 651 -0.38 17.05 39.62
C SER A 651 -1.57 17.92 39.24
N CYS A 652 -1.36 19.06 38.62
CA CYS A 652 -2.44 19.90 38.10
C CYS A 652 -2.93 19.41 36.69
N LEU A 653 -2.34 18.37 36.15
CA LEU A 653 -2.74 17.64 34.97
C LEU A 653 -3.02 16.18 35.34
N PRO A 654 -4.01 15.52 34.74
CA PRO A 654 -4.98 16.02 33.77
C PRO A 654 -6.07 16.84 34.43
N VAL A 655 -6.58 17.86 33.74
CA VAL A 655 -7.82 18.51 34.13
C VAL A 655 -8.95 17.63 33.63
N ASN A 656 -9.18 16.52 34.30
CA ASN A 656 -10.24 15.59 33.90
C ASN A 656 -11.55 16.01 34.56
N VAL A 657 -12.21 16.96 33.96
CA VAL A 657 -13.55 17.36 34.34
C VAL A 657 -14.54 16.65 33.45
N ASP A 658 -15.43 15.84 34.06
CA ASP A 658 -16.57 15.30 33.30
C ASP A 658 -17.52 16.45 32.96
N PRO A 659 -17.59 16.86 31.67
CA PRO A 659 -18.41 18.00 31.26
C PRO A 659 -19.91 17.79 31.57
N ARG A 660 -20.35 16.55 31.74
CA ARG A 660 -21.76 16.22 32.14
C ARG A 660 -22.08 16.64 33.57
N THR A 661 -21.07 16.84 34.39
CA THR A 661 -21.24 17.25 35.80
C THR A 661 -21.17 18.74 35.98
N LEU A 662 -20.80 19.52 34.98
CA LEU A 662 -20.63 20.95 35.04
C LEU A 662 -21.82 21.72 34.41
N PRO A 663 -22.17 22.89 34.95
CA PRO A 663 -23.09 23.78 34.25
C PRO A 663 -22.55 24.16 32.86
N ALA A 664 -23.39 24.22 31.84
CA ALA A 664 -22.99 24.58 30.47
C ALA A 664 -22.23 25.91 30.43
N SER A 665 -22.53 26.87 31.31
CA SER A 665 -21.82 28.15 31.40
C SER A 665 -20.35 28.04 31.79
N GLN A 666 -19.93 26.91 32.34
CA GLN A 666 -18.53 26.64 32.74
C GLN A 666 -17.73 25.82 31.72
N LEU A 667 -18.39 25.29 30.71
CA LEU A 667 -17.75 24.46 29.71
C LEU A 667 -17.36 25.29 28.51
N PRO A 668 -16.12 25.10 27.93
CA PRO A 668 -15.82 25.63 26.61
C PRO A 668 -16.70 24.98 25.55
N ALA A 669 -16.84 25.61 24.40
CA ALA A 669 -17.46 24.98 23.24
C ALA A 669 -16.56 23.83 22.73
N ARG A 670 -17.17 22.74 22.30
CA ARG A 670 -16.50 21.50 21.91
C ARG A 670 -16.48 21.29 20.41
N ASP A 671 -15.52 20.50 19.97
CA ASP A 671 -15.43 20.00 18.59
C ASP A 671 -15.98 18.58 18.56
N ILE A 672 -16.84 18.30 17.58
CA ILE A 672 -17.45 16.98 17.40
C ILE A 672 -17.18 16.48 15.97
N THR A 673 -17.21 15.16 15.82
CA THR A 673 -17.06 14.51 14.52
C THR A 673 -18.26 13.62 14.23
N ILE A 674 -18.86 13.77 13.05
CA ILE A 674 -19.95 12.95 12.54
C ILE A 674 -19.63 12.41 11.15
N ARG A 675 -20.35 11.40 10.68
CA ARG A 675 -20.26 10.94 9.29
C ARG A 675 -21.40 11.50 8.46
N ALA A 676 -21.26 11.53 7.14
CA ALA A 676 -22.37 11.72 6.23
C ALA A 676 -23.47 10.68 6.50
N GLY A 677 -24.71 11.12 6.51
CA GLY A 677 -25.88 10.31 6.84
C GLY A 677 -27.14 11.15 6.88
N ARG A 678 -28.27 10.52 7.09
CA ARG A 678 -29.57 11.19 7.03
C ARG A 678 -29.65 12.39 7.96
N ARG A 679 -29.90 13.55 7.39
CA ARG A 679 -29.98 14.82 8.12
C ARG A 679 -30.95 14.75 9.31
N ALA A 680 -32.12 14.09 9.15
CA ALA A 680 -33.10 13.92 10.24
C ALA A 680 -32.55 13.18 11.45
N PHE A 681 -31.66 12.21 11.26
CA PHE A 681 -30.98 11.52 12.37
C PHE A 681 -30.11 12.49 13.18
N TYR A 682 -29.34 13.33 12.51
CA TYR A 682 -28.48 14.29 13.18
C TYR A 682 -29.26 15.44 13.81
N GLN A 683 -30.36 15.88 13.19
CA GLN A 683 -31.28 16.86 13.81
C GLN A 683 -31.78 16.36 15.17
N GLU A 684 -32.21 15.10 15.24
CA GLU A 684 -32.63 14.48 16.48
C GLU A 684 -31.50 14.41 17.52
N GLN A 685 -30.30 13.95 17.09
CA GLN A 685 -29.17 13.87 18.01
C GLN A 685 -28.72 15.24 18.51
N PHE A 686 -28.69 16.25 17.68
CA PHE A 686 -28.31 17.62 18.08
C PHE A 686 -29.34 18.27 18.99
N ALA A 687 -30.63 18.02 18.76
CA ALA A 687 -31.70 18.52 19.62
C ALA A 687 -31.54 18.03 21.07
N ARG A 688 -31.00 16.81 21.29
CA ARG A 688 -30.70 16.30 22.64
C ARG A 688 -29.71 17.18 23.42
N PHE A 689 -28.91 17.96 22.75
CA PHE A 689 -27.91 18.88 23.30
C PHE A 689 -28.36 20.35 23.20
N GLY A 690 -29.60 20.61 22.80
CA GLY A 690 -30.10 21.98 22.61
C GLY A 690 -29.52 22.71 21.40
N LEU A 691 -28.95 21.99 20.43
CA LEU A 691 -28.32 22.56 19.25
C LEU A 691 -29.28 22.53 18.06
N ASN A 692 -29.31 23.62 17.29
CA ASN A 692 -30.13 23.69 16.09
C ASN A 692 -29.32 23.28 14.84
N PHE A 693 -29.49 22.05 14.41
CA PHE A 693 -28.83 21.48 13.24
C PHE A 693 -29.28 22.13 11.92
N ASP A 694 -30.46 22.70 11.85
CA ASP A 694 -31.00 23.35 10.65
C ASP A 694 -30.17 24.55 10.18
N ARG A 695 -29.38 25.14 11.09
CA ARG A 695 -28.48 26.25 10.77
C ARG A 695 -27.22 25.81 9.99
N LEU A 696 -26.89 24.52 10.01
CA LEU A 696 -25.73 23.99 9.32
C LEU A 696 -26.00 23.86 7.81
N PRO A 697 -25.00 24.06 6.96
CA PRO A 697 -25.11 23.85 5.52
C PRO A 697 -25.54 22.43 5.17
N ASP A 698 -26.12 22.26 3.99
CA ASP A 698 -26.42 20.93 3.46
C ASP A 698 -25.14 20.16 3.15
N TYR A 699 -25.21 18.85 3.34
CA TYR A 699 -24.14 17.92 3.05
C TYR A 699 -24.75 16.59 2.51
N PRO A 700 -23.96 15.72 1.89
CA PRO A 700 -24.45 14.43 1.39
C PRO A 700 -25.08 13.58 2.49
N ASP A 701 -26.28 13.03 2.23
CA ASP A 701 -27.03 12.19 3.17
C ASP A 701 -26.46 10.76 3.30
N GLU A 702 -25.54 10.37 2.45
CA GLU A 702 -25.01 9.03 2.35
C GLU A 702 -23.47 9.03 2.37
N LEU A 703 -22.90 8.00 2.99
CA LEU A 703 -21.49 7.70 2.89
C LEU A 703 -21.32 6.62 1.80
N VAL A 704 -20.66 6.98 0.68
CA VAL A 704 -20.50 6.12 -0.49
C VAL A 704 -19.05 5.65 -0.65
N ASN A 705 -18.84 4.57 -1.40
CA ASN A 705 -17.51 4.05 -1.69
C ASN A 705 -16.79 4.94 -2.73
N PRO A 706 -15.51 5.30 -2.53
CA PRO A 706 -14.74 6.03 -3.53
C PRO A 706 -14.68 5.28 -4.86
N ARG A 707 -14.89 6.01 -5.96
CA ARG A 707 -15.01 5.48 -7.31
C ARG A 707 -13.86 5.94 -8.19
N SER A 708 -13.22 5.01 -8.87
CA SER A 708 -12.15 5.26 -9.84
C SER A 708 -12.57 4.88 -11.24
N GLN A 709 -12.31 5.75 -12.21
CA GLN A 709 -12.46 5.50 -13.65
C GLN A 709 -11.06 5.53 -14.27
N VAL A 710 -10.70 4.47 -14.97
CA VAL A 710 -9.36 4.32 -15.55
C VAL A 710 -9.49 4.04 -17.04
N LEU A 711 -8.81 4.85 -17.86
CA LEU A 711 -8.66 4.65 -19.29
C LEU A 711 -7.18 4.40 -19.60
N THR A 712 -6.91 3.37 -20.40
CA THR A 712 -5.55 3.07 -20.86
C THR A 712 -5.52 2.84 -22.36
N ILE A 713 -4.39 3.18 -22.97
CA ILE A 713 -4.04 2.79 -24.33
C ILE A 713 -2.52 2.69 -24.44
N GLY A 714 -2.04 1.66 -25.10
CA GLY A 714 -0.60 1.45 -25.26
C GLY A 714 -0.24 0.41 -26.29
N ALA A 715 1.05 0.24 -26.46
CA ALA A 715 1.61 -0.77 -27.34
C ALA A 715 2.95 -1.28 -26.78
N GLU A 716 3.25 -2.52 -27.13
CA GLU A 716 4.53 -3.18 -26.81
C GLU A 716 5.00 -3.96 -28.02
N ARG A 717 6.32 -3.94 -28.28
CA ARG A 717 6.93 -4.64 -29.40
C ARG A 717 8.26 -5.30 -29.01
N GLU A 718 8.41 -6.53 -29.43
CA GLU A 718 9.72 -7.17 -29.50
C GLU A 718 10.46 -6.69 -30.78
N VAL A 719 11.42 -5.77 -30.60
CA VAL A 719 12.12 -5.12 -31.69
C VAL A 719 13.16 -6.05 -32.29
N VAL A 720 13.93 -6.71 -31.45
CA VAL A 720 14.83 -7.81 -31.76
C VAL A 720 14.63 -8.89 -30.72
N LYS A 721 15.05 -10.13 -31.01
CA LYS A 721 14.84 -11.25 -30.08
C LYS A 721 15.28 -10.91 -28.65
N GLY A 722 14.32 -10.94 -27.73
CA GLY A 722 14.50 -10.67 -26.31
C GLY A 722 14.58 -9.19 -25.93
N LEU A 723 14.46 -8.23 -26.86
CA LEU A 723 14.36 -6.80 -26.56
C LEU A 723 12.93 -6.31 -26.76
N PHE A 724 12.27 -5.97 -25.67
CA PHE A 724 10.89 -5.46 -25.62
C PHE A 724 10.89 -3.97 -25.34
N ILE A 725 10.10 -3.23 -26.09
CA ILE A 725 9.85 -1.80 -25.89
C ILE A 725 8.35 -1.59 -25.85
N GLY A 726 7.86 -1.02 -24.76
CA GLY A 726 6.44 -0.74 -24.57
C GLY A 726 6.18 0.62 -23.95
N GLY A 727 4.97 1.11 -24.16
CA GLY A 727 4.49 2.34 -23.53
C GLY A 727 2.97 2.33 -23.45
N ASP A 728 2.45 2.71 -22.28
CA ASP A 728 1.02 2.79 -21.96
C ASP A 728 0.70 4.18 -21.42
N TYR A 729 -0.28 4.84 -22.02
CA TYR A 729 -0.89 6.03 -21.45
C TYR A 729 -2.01 5.62 -20.51
N VAL A 730 -2.03 6.22 -19.33
CA VAL A 730 -3.02 5.97 -18.27
C VAL A 730 -3.65 7.30 -17.88
N HIS A 731 -4.98 7.39 -18.00
CA HIS A 731 -5.80 8.44 -17.40
C HIS A 731 -6.64 7.84 -16.29
N GLN A 732 -6.62 8.46 -15.10
CA GLN A 732 -7.44 8.05 -13.97
C GLN A 732 -8.16 9.25 -13.38
N HIS A 733 -9.45 9.11 -13.18
CA HIS A 733 -10.29 10.03 -12.42
C HIS A 733 -10.83 9.31 -11.18
N LEU A 734 -10.55 9.85 -10.00
CA LEU A 734 -11.04 9.33 -8.72
C LEU A 734 -12.02 10.34 -8.13
N SER A 735 -13.24 9.91 -7.90
CA SER A 735 -14.32 10.68 -7.27
C SER A 735 -14.75 10.05 -5.95
N ASP A 736 -15.58 10.77 -5.23
CA ASP A 736 -16.17 10.31 -3.98
C ASP A 736 -15.12 9.97 -2.90
N ILE A 737 -13.94 10.64 -2.95
CA ILE A 737 -12.88 10.44 -1.95
C ILE A 737 -13.38 11.01 -0.61
N ASP A 738 -13.16 10.22 0.44
CA ASP A 738 -13.47 10.62 1.80
C ASP A 738 -12.73 11.92 2.18
N ARG A 739 -13.48 12.87 2.69
CA ARG A 739 -13.00 14.17 3.13
C ARG A 739 -13.80 14.66 4.33
N THR A 740 -13.08 15.16 5.32
CA THR A 740 -13.68 15.80 6.49
C THR A 740 -13.64 17.30 6.36
N PHE A 741 -14.74 17.97 6.66
CA PHE A 741 -14.79 19.42 6.77
C PHE A 741 -15.73 19.88 7.90
N ASP A 742 -15.47 21.10 8.39
CA ASP A 742 -16.28 21.69 9.47
C ASP A 742 -17.54 22.32 8.90
N LEU A 743 -18.73 21.70 9.18
CA LEU A 743 -20.03 22.27 8.82
C LEU A 743 -20.32 23.59 9.54
N ASN A 744 -19.75 23.74 10.75
CA ASN A 744 -19.88 24.95 11.53
C ASN A 744 -18.72 25.93 11.32
N ALA A 745 -18.03 25.82 10.17
CA ALA A 745 -16.93 26.72 9.84
C ALA A 745 -17.37 28.18 9.83
N PRO A 746 -16.49 29.12 10.26
CA PRO A 746 -16.78 30.53 10.10
C PRO A 746 -16.88 30.91 8.64
N ALA A 747 -17.53 32.04 8.33
CA ALA A 747 -17.59 32.55 6.95
C ALA A 747 -16.19 32.67 6.36
N PRO A 748 -16.01 32.47 5.05
CA PRO A 748 -14.72 32.63 4.37
C PRO A 748 -14.07 33.97 4.70
N PHE A 749 -12.75 33.99 4.72
CA PHE A 749 -11.94 35.17 4.94
C PHE A 749 -10.91 35.28 3.81
N ASP A 750 -11.22 36.12 2.83
CA ASP A 750 -10.38 36.33 1.66
C ASP A 750 -9.16 37.18 2.03
N ARG A 751 -7.96 36.65 1.70
CA ARG A 751 -6.70 37.34 1.93
C ARG A 751 -6.04 37.67 0.59
N THR A 752 -5.64 38.94 0.44
CA THR A 752 -4.94 39.46 -0.74
C THR A 752 -3.52 39.94 -0.44
N ALA A 753 -3.18 40.04 0.84
CA ALA A 753 -1.84 40.43 1.31
C ALA A 753 -1.46 39.63 2.57
N PRO A 754 -0.15 39.44 2.81
CA PRO A 754 0.34 38.93 4.10
C PRO A 754 -0.04 39.88 5.26
N GLY A 755 -0.12 39.33 6.48
CA GLY A 755 -0.46 40.10 7.68
C GLY A 755 -1.97 40.33 7.87
N GLN A 756 -2.80 39.90 6.94
CA GLN A 756 -4.25 39.97 7.11
C GLN A 756 -4.73 38.86 8.03
N VAL A 757 -5.21 39.22 9.21
CA VAL A 757 -5.66 38.27 10.25
C VAL A 757 -7.05 38.65 10.76
N ARG A 758 -7.94 37.70 10.83
CA ARG A 758 -9.23 37.80 11.53
C ARG A 758 -9.10 37.13 12.91
N SER A 759 -9.52 37.79 13.97
CA SER A 759 -9.48 37.17 15.29
C SER A 759 -10.47 36.00 15.40
N VAL A 760 -10.14 35.00 16.22
CA VAL A 760 -11.04 33.86 16.49
C VAL A 760 -12.39 34.31 17.00
N ALA A 761 -12.46 35.38 17.83
CA ALA A 761 -13.69 35.92 18.33
C ALA A 761 -14.57 36.50 17.21
N ALA A 762 -13.96 37.25 16.27
CA ALA A 762 -14.67 37.78 15.12
C ALA A 762 -15.13 36.67 14.15
N ALA A 763 -14.28 35.66 13.95
CA ALA A 763 -14.62 34.49 13.15
C ALA A 763 -15.81 33.71 13.72
N ASN A 764 -15.81 33.47 15.05
CA ASN A 764 -16.86 32.73 15.74
C ASN A 764 -18.24 33.39 15.61
N LEU A 765 -18.30 34.71 15.49
CA LEU A 765 -19.57 35.45 15.26
C LEU A 765 -20.19 35.15 13.88
N THR A 766 -19.40 34.63 12.96
CA THR A 766 -19.84 34.28 11.60
C THR A 766 -20.19 32.81 11.42
N ARG A 767 -20.03 31.97 12.46
CA ARG A 767 -20.37 30.55 12.40
C ARG A 767 -21.89 30.36 12.33
N PRO A 768 -22.40 29.38 11.59
CA PRO A 768 -23.83 29.03 11.55
C PRO A 768 -24.43 28.80 12.95
N ILE A 769 -23.69 28.04 13.80
CA ILE A 769 -24.02 27.87 15.23
C ILE A 769 -22.96 28.64 16.00
N LEU A 770 -23.40 29.61 16.81
CA LEU A 770 -22.48 30.37 17.64
C LEU A 770 -21.85 29.47 18.71
N PRO A 771 -20.51 29.42 18.82
CA PRO A 771 -19.86 28.64 19.86
C PRO A 771 -20.06 29.35 21.21
N VAL A 772 -21.03 28.86 21.99
CA VAL A 772 -21.28 29.28 23.35
C VAL A 772 -20.74 28.24 24.30
N ASN A 773 -20.55 28.62 25.56
CA ASN A 773 -20.14 27.70 26.60
C ASN A 773 -21.09 26.48 26.65
N GLY A 774 -20.52 25.29 26.70
CA GLY A 774 -21.25 24.02 26.67
C GLY A 774 -21.83 23.64 25.29
N GLY A 775 -21.71 24.50 24.29
CA GLY A 775 -22.14 24.25 22.92
C GLY A 775 -21.07 23.60 22.06
N VAL A 776 -21.23 23.72 20.73
CA VAL A 776 -20.25 23.23 19.75
C VAL A 776 -19.52 24.37 19.08
N ARG A 777 -18.23 24.15 18.79
CA ARG A 777 -17.38 25.02 17.98
C ARG A 777 -17.28 24.48 16.56
N GLN A 778 -16.82 23.27 16.41
CA GLN A 778 -16.70 22.61 15.11
C GLN A 778 -17.63 21.40 15.02
N VAL A 779 -18.20 21.22 13.83
CA VAL A 779 -18.96 20.03 13.46
C VAL A 779 -18.27 19.41 12.27
N ASN A 780 -17.27 18.58 12.55
CA ASN A 780 -16.49 17.89 11.52
C ASN A 780 -17.33 16.75 10.94
N VAL A 781 -17.60 16.80 9.64
CA VAL A 781 -18.35 15.74 8.96
C VAL A 781 -17.48 15.05 7.92
N LEU A 782 -17.45 13.73 7.95
CA LEU A 782 -16.87 12.94 6.87
C LEU A 782 -17.87 12.80 5.73
N THR A 783 -17.45 13.19 4.57
CA THR A 783 -18.20 13.13 3.33
C THR A 783 -17.37 12.55 2.21
N ASN A 784 -17.96 12.35 1.04
CA ASN A 784 -17.32 11.85 -0.17
C ASN A 784 -17.22 12.94 -1.24
N LEU A 785 -16.66 14.11 -0.89
CA LEU A 785 -16.58 15.27 -1.79
C LEU A 785 -15.19 15.46 -2.43
N GLY A 786 -14.24 14.60 -2.13
CA GLY A 786 -12.90 14.68 -2.70
C GLY A 786 -12.84 14.16 -4.13
N VAL A 787 -11.99 14.80 -4.96
CA VAL A 787 -11.69 14.37 -6.33
C VAL A 787 -10.19 14.40 -6.60
N ALA A 788 -9.74 13.52 -7.50
CA ALA A 788 -8.34 13.48 -7.93
C ALA A 788 -8.22 13.05 -9.40
N ASP A 789 -7.20 13.55 -10.09
CA ASP A 789 -6.92 13.22 -11.49
C ASP A 789 -5.46 12.88 -11.70
N TYR A 790 -5.23 11.89 -12.55
CA TYR A 790 -3.90 11.43 -12.97
C TYR A 790 -3.84 11.27 -14.48
N ASN A 791 -2.71 11.70 -15.04
CA ASN A 791 -2.34 11.42 -16.41
C ASN A 791 -0.89 10.96 -16.40
N GLY A 792 -0.61 9.81 -17.01
CA GLY A 792 0.74 9.23 -17.01
C GLY A 792 1.05 8.44 -18.25
N LEU A 793 2.27 8.61 -18.77
CA LEU A 793 2.87 7.73 -19.75
C LEU A 793 3.85 6.81 -19.01
N GLN A 794 3.56 5.52 -19.02
CA GLN A 794 4.37 4.47 -18.42
C GLN A 794 5.11 3.73 -19.54
N THR A 795 6.43 3.71 -19.54
CA THR A 795 7.23 3.03 -20.56
C THR A 795 8.10 1.95 -19.92
N LEU A 796 8.30 0.86 -20.64
CA LEU A 796 9.16 -0.23 -20.25
C LEU A 796 10.04 -0.62 -21.44
N VAL A 797 11.35 -0.65 -21.21
CA VAL A 797 12.32 -1.28 -22.09
C VAL A 797 12.94 -2.43 -21.33
N SER A 798 12.85 -3.64 -21.83
CA SER A 798 13.45 -4.81 -21.17
C SER A 798 14.19 -5.70 -22.18
N TYR A 799 15.34 -6.21 -21.76
CA TYR A 799 16.13 -7.15 -22.51
C TYR A 799 16.30 -8.46 -21.76
N ARG A 800 15.90 -9.56 -22.37
CA ARG A 800 15.96 -10.93 -21.87
C ARG A 800 16.50 -11.89 -22.95
N GLY A 801 17.33 -11.39 -23.86
CA GLY A 801 17.75 -12.12 -25.08
C GLY A 801 18.74 -13.27 -24.87
N ASN A 802 19.33 -13.38 -23.67
CA ASN A 802 20.22 -14.47 -23.33
C ASN A 802 20.24 -14.75 -21.82
N ARG A 803 20.73 -15.94 -21.42
CA ARG A 803 20.84 -16.34 -20.02
C ARG A 803 21.90 -15.56 -19.23
N LYS A 804 22.71 -14.72 -19.88
CA LYS A 804 23.81 -14.01 -19.22
C LYS A 804 23.44 -12.60 -18.77
N MET A 805 22.40 -12.01 -19.35
CA MET A 805 22.09 -10.61 -19.11
C MET A 805 20.59 -10.37 -19.00
N TYR A 806 20.19 -9.68 -17.97
CA TYR A 806 18.88 -9.07 -17.83
C TYR A 806 19.05 -7.55 -17.67
N ALA A 807 18.28 -6.78 -18.39
CA ALA A 807 18.24 -5.33 -18.25
C ALA A 807 16.80 -4.82 -18.39
N SER A 808 16.40 -3.90 -17.54
CA SER A 808 15.11 -3.21 -17.68
C SER A 808 15.19 -1.76 -17.27
N VAL A 809 14.45 -0.92 -17.99
CA VAL A 809 14.23 0.49 -17.68
C VAL A 809 12.72 0.72 -17.67
N SER A 810 12.15 0.91 -16.49
CA SER A 810 10.77 1.33 -16.31
C SER A 810 10.76 2.84 -16.06
N TYR A 811 10.05 3.60 -16.87
CA TYR A 811 9.98 5.06 -16.75
C TYR A 811 8.53 5.54 -16.80
N THR A 812 8.20 6.46 -15.90
CA THR A 812 6.88 7.10 -15.83
C THR A 812 7.01 8.62 -15.89
N LEU A 813 6.35 9.22 -16.87
CA LEU A 813 6.09 10.65 -16.94
C LEU A 813 4.65 10.88 -16.53
N SER A 814 4.41 11.63 -15.44
CA SER A 814 3.04 11.76 -14.93
C SER A 814 2.73 13.11 -14.27
N ARG A 815 1.44 13.39 -14.14
CA ARG A 815 0.89 14.49 -13.36
C ARG A 815 -0.29 13.99 -12.53
N ALA A 816 -0.23 14.25 -11.22
CA ALA A 816 -1.27 13.93 -10.25
C ALA A 816 -1.75 15.20 -9.54
N THR A 817 -3.06 15.44 -9.53
CA THR A 817 -3.70 16.57 -8.84
C THR A 817 -4.90 16.08 -8.05
N ASN A 818 -5.20 16.74 -6.94
CA ASN A 818 -6.35 16.40 -6.11
C ASN A 818 -6.88 17.60 -5.32
N THR A 819 -8.08 17.46 -4.75
CA THR A 819 -8.67 18.42 -3.81
C THR A 819 -8.46 17.98 -2.36
N THR A 820 -8.18 16.69 -2.14
CA THR A 820 -7.82 16.11 -0.84
C THR A 820 -6.83 14.99 -1.06
N GLU A 821 -5.93 14.76 -0.12
CA GLU A 821 -5.03 13.60 -0.21
C GLU A 821 -5.81 12.33 0.11
N PRO A 822 -5.86 11.36 -0.81
CA PRO A 822 -6.59 10.12 -0.59
C PRO A 822 -6.06 9.28 0.58
N ASP A 823 -4.90 9.63 1.10
CA ASP A 823 -4.25 8.97 2.26
C ASP A 823 -4.64 9.58 3.61
N GLY A 824 -5.49 10.61 3.62
CA GLY A 824 -6.05 11.14 4.86
C GLY A 824 -6.81 10.04 5.60
N ASN A 825 -6.74 10.04 6.93
CA ASN A 825 -7.52 9.11 7.75
C ASN A 825 -9.01 9.50 7.82
N GLY A 826 -9.43 10.47 7.00
CA GLY A 826 -10.77 11.04 7.09
C GLY A 826 -11.08 11.74 8.42
N ILE A 827 -10.10 11.82 9.32
CA ILE A 827 -10.26 12.33 10.69
C ILE A 827 -9.57 13.69 10.77
N GLY A 828 -10.35 14.73 10.89
CA GLY A 828 -9.92 16.11 11.06
C GLY A 828 -10.04 16.97 9.79
N PRO A 829 -10.13 18.29 9.93
CA PRO A 829 -10.16 19.21 8.81
C PRO A 829 -8.81 19.17 8.09
N ASN A 830 -8.80 18.60 6.90
CA ASN A 830 -7.55 18.37 6.16
C ASN A 830 -6.90 19.65 5.68
N ASP A 831 -7.66 20.73 5.53
CA ASP A 831 -7.16 22.02 5.05
C ASP A 831 -8.08 23.15 5.50
N SER A 832 -7.66 24.39 5.30
CA SER A 832 -8.38 25.57 5.71
C SER A 832 -9.87 25.51 5.35
N ASN A 833 -10.71 26.19 6.11
CA ASN A 833 -12.15 26.33 5.86
C ASN A 833 -12.49 27.02 4.52
N LEU A 834 -11.50 27.55 3.83
CA LEU A 834 -11.58 27.93 2.42
C LEU A 834 -11.93 26.75 1.52
N ALA A 835 -11.78 25.57 2.02
CA ALA A 835 -12.21 24.30 1.46
C ALA A 835 -13.72 24.13 1.30
N ARG A 836 -14.49 25.14 1.42
CA ARG A 836 -15.80 25.17 0.80
C ARG A 836 -15.65 25.12 -0.73
N LEU A 837 -14.93 24.03 -1.19
CA LEU A 837 -15.01 23.53 -2.54
C LEU A 837 -14.56 24.51 -3.64
N GLY A 838 -13.63 25.40 -3.32
CA GLY A 838 -13.03 26.29 -4.31
C GLY A 838 -11.81 25.66 -5.00
N GLU A 839 -11.41 26.20 -6.13
CA GLU A 839 -10.21 25.81 -6.88
C GLU A 839 -8.92 25.90 -6.06
N VAL A 840 -8.90 26.70 -5.01
CA VAL A 840 -7.76 26.85 -4.08
C VAL A 840 -7.34 25.52 -3.44
N GLU A 841 -8.28 24.61 -3.22
CA GLU A 841 -7.99 23.27 -2.70
C GLU A 841 -7.47 22.30 -3.77
N ARG A 842 -7.63 22.62 -5.05
CA ARG A 842 -7.07 21.81 -6.12
C ARG A 842 -5.61 22.16 -6.34
N GLY A 843 -4.75 21.17 -6.16
CA GLY A 843 -3.31 21.34 -6.34
C GLY A 843 -2.63 20.03 -6.67
N PRO A 844 -1.30 20.04 -6.85
CA PRO A 844 -0.53 18.79 -7.00
C PRO A 844 -0.73 17.88 -5.80
N SER A 845 -0.93 16.59 -6.03
CA SER A 845 -0.88 15.58 -4.96
C SER A 845 0.53 15.53 -4.36
N VAL A 846 0.63 15.36 -3.05
CA VAL A 846 1.93 15.26 -2.34
C VAL A 846 2.80 14.10 -2.85
N VAL A 847 2.23 13.15 -3.58
CA VAL A 847 2.95 12.04 -4.20
C VAL A 847 3.26 12.27 -5.69
N ASP A 848 2.93 13.46 -6.24
CA ASP A 848 3.21 13.80 -7.64
C ASP A 848 4.72 13.87 -7.89
N GLN A 849 5.26 12.84 -8.55
CA GLN A 849 6.62 12.83 -9.08
C GLN A 849 6.52 12.85 -10.61
N ARG A 850 6.84 14.00 -11.23
CA ARG A 850 6.69 14.21 -12.67
C ARG A 850 7.44 13.16 -13.48
N HIS A 851 8.65 12.85 -13.08
CA HIS A 851 9.54 11.88 -13.70
C HIS A 851 9.95 10.85 -12.68
N ARG A 852 9.82 9.58 -13.02
CA ARG A 852 10.32 8.48 -12.21
C ARG A 852 10.89 7.40 -13.13
N ALA A 853 12.10 6.95 -12.84
CA ALA A 853 12.77 5.87 -13.53
C ALA A 853 13.25 4.81 -12.54
N VAL A 854 13.07 3.55 -12.91
CA VAL A 854 13.65 2.39 -12.22
C VAL A 854 14.46 1.61 -13.25
N ILE A 855 15.73 1.43 -12.99
CA ILE A 855 16.70 0.78 -13.89
C ILE A 855 17.25 -0.44 -13.17
N THR A 856 17.10 -1.61 -13.76
CA THR A 856 17.68 -2.86 -13.27
C THR A 856 18.62 -3.41 -14.32
N PHE A 857 19.80 -3.82 -13.90
CA PHE A 857 20.77 -4.50 -14.76
C PHE A 857 21.43 -5.62 -13.99
N ILE A 858 21.45 -6.83 -14.54
CA ILE A 858 22.03 -8.03 -13.94
C ILE A 858 22.86 -8.72 -15.03
N TYR A 859 24.08 -9.13 -14.68
CA TYR A 859 24.96 -9.84 -15.56
C TYR A 859 25.63 -11.04 -14.87
N HIS A 860 25.57 -12.20 -15.52
CA HIS A 860 26.20 -13.43 -15.09
C HIS A 860 27.57 -13.58 -15.76
N PHE A 861 28.61 -13.30 -14.98
CA PHE A 861 30.00 -13.43 -15.42
C PHE A 861 30.44 -14.90 -15.46
N PRO A 862 31.56 -15.22 -16.13
CA PRO A 862 32.24 -16.48 -15.91
C PRO A 862 32.57 -16.74 -14.44
N TYR A 863 32.87 -17.99 -14.10
CA TYR A 863 33.24 -18.42 -12.73
C TYR A 863 32.11 -18.29 -11.69
N ASN A 864 30.85 -18.37 -12.13
CA ASN A 864 29.67 -18.31 -11.27
C ASN A 864 29.57 -17.01 -10.44
N ILE A 865 30.01 -15.90 -11.00
CA ILE A 865 29.86 -14.57 -10.41
C ILE A 865 28.69 -13.89 -11.07
N THR A 866 27.79 -13.31 -10.25
CA THR A 866 26.69 -12.48 -10.72
C THR A 866 26.84 -11.08 -10.11
N ALA A 867 26.65 -10.05 -10.91
CA ALA A 867 26.59 -8.68 -10.40
C ALA A 867 25.44 -7.92 -11.04
N GLY A 868 24.93 -6.96 -10.31
CA GLY A 868 23.83 -6.15 -10.82
C GLY A 868 23.64 -4.86 -10.05
N THR A 869 22.73 -4.04 -10.59
CA THR A 869 22.34 -2.76 -10.01
C THR A 869 20.85 -2.57 -10.09
N LEU A 870 20.31 -1.87 -9.09
CA LEU A 870 18.98 -1.30 -9.07
C LEU A 870 19.11 0.20 -8.82
N THR A 871 18.70 1.01 -9.79
CA THR A 871 18.76 2.46 -9.68
C THR A 871 17.35 3.05 -9.73
N GLN A 872 17.01 3.88 -8.76
CA GLN A 872 15.75 4.60 -8.70
C GLN A 872 16.00 6.10 -8.75
N LEU A 873 15.41 6.76 -9.74
CA LEU A 873 15.51 8.21 -9.94
C LEU A 873 14.10 8.79 -9.98
N ALA A 874 13.85 9.87 -9.25
CA ALA A 874 12.56 10.54 -9.31
C ALA A 874 12.67 12.04 -9.08
N SER A 875 11.80 12.79 -9.77
CA SER A 875 11.68 14.22 -9.54
C SER A 875 11.11 14.52 -8.16
N ALA A 876 11.37 15.74 -7.68
CA ALA A 876 10.95 16.22 -6.37
C ALA A 876 9.44 16.11 -6.16
N ARG A 877 9.03 15.71 -4.96
CA ARG A 877 7.62 15.70 -4.52
C ARG A 877 7.15 17.10 -4.16
N PRO A 878 5.86 17.42 -4.39
CA PRO A 878 5.27 18.63 -3.85
C PRO A 878 5.14 18.56 -2.33
N PHE A 879 5.09 19.72 -1.69
CA PHE A 879 4.73 19.85 -0.29
C PHE A 879 3.84 21.07 -0.05
N ASN A 880 2.98 20.96 0.95
CA ASN A 880 2.13 22.05 1.38
C ASN A 880 2.92 23.01 2.28
N SER A 881 2.57 24.30 2.22
CA SER A 881 3.15 25.32 3.09
C SER A 881 2.07 26.14 3.77
N THR A 882 2.37 26.59 4.98
CA THR A 882 1.45 27.39 5.79
C THR A 882 2.11 28.69 6.22
N THR A 883 1.29 29.64 6.66
CA THR A 883 1.80 30.86 7.29
C THR A 883 2.37 30.60 8.68
N GLY A 884 1.94 29.52 9.33
CA GLY A 884 2.28 29.21 10.74
C GLY A 884 1.40 29.95 11.75
N VAL A 885 0.44 30.73 11.26
CA VAL A 885 -0.54 31.47 12.08
C VAL A 885 -1.96 31.16 11.62
N ASP A 886 -2.93 31.35 12.51
CA ASP A 886 -4.35 31.32 12.20
C ASP A 886 -4.77 32.68 11.64
N ASN A 887 -4.74 32.83 10.31
CA ASN A 887 -5.10 34.06 9.65
C ASN A 887 -6.62 34.21 9.53
N ASN A 888 -7.36 33.13 9.35
CA ASN A 888 -8.79 33.16 9.11
C ASN A 888 -9.63 33.08 10.42
N GLY A 889 -8.98 32.84 11.57
CA GLY A 889 -9.62 32.81 12.88
C GLY A 889 -10.42 31.53 13.16
N ASP A 890 -10.17 30.45 12.44
CA ASP A 890 -10.91 29.20 12.59
C ASP A 890 -10.43 28.35 13.79
N GLY A 891 -9.28 28.67 14.33
CA GLY A 891 -8.63 28.02 15.45
C GLY A 891 -7.52 27.03 15.01
N ALA A 892 -7.14 27.02 13.73
CA ALA A 892 -6.09 26.16 13.22
C ALA A 892 -4.99 26.97 12.47
N ASN A 893 -3.70 26.63 12.72
CA ASN A 893 -2.56 27.27 12.07
C ASN A 893 -2.22 26.62 10.73
N ASN A 894 -3.22 26.39 9.88
CA ASN A 894 -3.09 25.68 8.62
C ASN A 894 -3.26 26.59 7.38
N ASP A 895 -3.41 27.89 7.59
CA ASP A 895 -3.58 28.88 6.52
C ASP A 895 -2.38 28.94 5.59
N ARG A 896 -2.68 29.01 4.27
CA ARG A 896 -1.65 29.11 3.25
C ARG A 896 -1.21 30.56 3.02
N PRO A 897 0.07 30.80 2.67
CA PRO A 897 0.57 32.14 2.42
C PRO A 897 -0.09 32.80 1.21
N VAL A 898 -0.12 34.15 1.23
CA VAL A 898 -0.51 34.97 0.09
C VAL A 898 0.74 35.35 -0.69
N ILE A 899 0.80 34.98 -1.96
CA ILE A 899 1.89 35.29 -2.89
C ILE A 899 1.28 35.94 -4.14
N ASN A 900 1.81 37.07 -4.57
CA ASN A 900 1.31 37.83 -5.70
C ASN A 900 -0.19 38.17 -5.59
N GLY A 901 -0.64 38.55 -4.38
CA GLY A 901 -2.01 38.98 -4.16
C GLY A 901 -3.06 37.88 -4.06
N SER A 902 -2.65 36.61 -4.01
CA SER A 902 -3.56 35.47 -3.90
C SER A 902 -3.05 34.41 -2.95
N VAL A 903 -3.96 33.74 -2.25
CA VAL A 903 -3.63 32.53 -1.47
C VAL A 903 -3.17 31.45 -2.43
N ILE A 904 -1.99 30.87 -2.18
CA ILE A 904 -1.44 29.84 -3.05
C ILE A 904 -2.25 28.54 -3.00
N SER A 905 -2.20 27.78 -4.09
CA SER A 905 -2.82 26.45 -4.13
C SER A 905 -2.14 25.47 -3.19
N LYS A 906 -2.83 24.39 -2.86
CA LYS A 906 -2.30 23.25 -2.12
C LYS A 906 -1.03 22.71 -2.80
N SER A 907 -0.04 22.35 -2.00
CA SER A 907 1.20 21.68 -2.45
C SER A 907 1.93 22.41 -3.59
N ALA A 908 2.01 23.74 -3.49
CA ALA A 908 2.59 24.59 -4.54
C ALA A 908 4.11 24.49 -4.67
N PHE A 909 4.79 24.06 -3.64
CA PHE A 909 6.27 23.97 -3.60
C PHE A 909 6.76 22.53 -3.80
N ARG A 910 7.98 22.37 -4.29
CA ARG A 910 8.62 21.08 -4.50
C ARG A 910 9.87 20.90 -3.66
N GLY A 911 10.08 19.69 -3.17
CA GLY A 911 11.22 19.29 -2.36
C GLY A 911 12.49 19.01 -3.17
N THR A 912 13.23 17.96 -2.79
CA THR A 912 14.42 17.47 -3.51
C THR A 912 14.09 16.24 -4.35
N PRO A 913 14.77 16.04 -5.49
CA PRO A 913 14.63 14.81 -6.26
C PRO A 913 15.18 13.61 -5.46
N THR A 914 14.70 12.41 -5.82
CA THR A 914 15.17 11.14 -5.25
C THR A 914 16.19 10.50 -6.18
N SER A 915 17.28 10.00 -5.61
CA SER A 915 18.28 9.21 -6.30
C SER A 915 18.77 8.10 -5.37
N ASP A 916 18.51 6.86 -5.72
CA ASP A 916 18.98 5.68 -4.99
C ASP A 916 19.65 4.72 -5.97
N VAL A 917 20.91 4.41 -5.73
CA VAL A 917 21.69 3.46 -6.53
C VAL A 917 22.11 2.32 -5.61
N ALA A 918 21.56 1.13 -5.86
CA ALA A 918 21.96 -0.11 -5.20
C ALA A 918 22.76 -0.99 -6.17
N ILE A 919 23.75 -1.69 -5.64
CA ILE A 919 24.53 -2.69 -6.38
C ILE A 919 24.64 -3.97 -5.56
N PHE A 920 24.90 -5.07 -6.25
CA PHE A 920 25.31 -6.31 -5.61
C PHE A 920 26.35 -7.06 -6.43
N VAL A 921 27.14 -7.86 -5.73
CA VAL A 921 28.03 -8.86 -6.31
C VAL A 921 27.81 -10.15 -5.53
N GLU A 922 27.60 -11.25 -6.25
CA GLU A 922 27.35 -12.58 -5.71
C GLU A 922 28.30 -13.59 -6.34
N GLY A 923 28.87 -14.46 -5.50
CA GLY A 923 29.65 -15.61 -5.94
C GLY A 923 28.97 -16.91 -5.51
N ARG A 924 28.87 -17.88 -6.42
CA ARG A 924 28.33 -19.22 -6.15
C ARG A 924 29.45 -20.24 -6.12
N ILE A 925 29.60 -20.91 -5.00
CA ILE A 925 30.54 -22.01 -4.77
C ILE A 925 29.73 -23.31 -4.76
N LYS A 926 29.95 -24.19 -5.75
CA LYS A 926 29.36 -25.53 -5.77
C LYS A 926 30.08 -26.40 -4.75
N THR A 927 29.38 -26.94 -3.77
CA THR A 927 29.91 -27.84 -2.74
C THR A 927 29.68 -29.32 -3.08
N SER A 928 28.62 -29.59 -3.88
CA SER A 928 28.36 -30.91 -4.48
C SER A 928 27.50 -30.71 -5.75
N GLU A 929 27.09 -31.81 -6.38
CA GLU A 929 26.15 -31.78 -7.50
C GLU A 929 24.80 -31.14 -7.14
N ARG A 930 24.36 -31.28 -5.88
CA ARG A 930 23.06 -30.84 -5.36
C ARG A 930 23.15 -29.64 -4.43
N THR A 931 24.34 -29.28 -3.95
CA THR A 931 24.47 -28.24 -2.91
C THR A 931 25.40 -27.10 -3.38
N SER A 932 25.09 -25.89 -2.97
CA SER A 932 25.90 -24.71 -3.26
C SER A 932 25.84 -23.69 -2.12
N ILE A 933 26.90 -22.89 -1.98
CA ILE A 933 26.96 -21.72 -1.11
C ILE A 933 27.02 -20.48 -1.98
N LEU A 934 26.14 -19.53 -1.73
CA LEU A 934 26.15 -18.19 -2.33
C LEU A 934 26.61 -17.20 -1.28
N LEU A 935 27.57 -16.37 -1.66
CA LEU A 935 28.01 -15.22 -0.88
C LEU A 935 27.70 -13.96 -1.65
N ARG A 936 26.96 -13.04 -1.05
CA ARG A 936 26.50 -11.82 -1.70
C ARG A 936 26.79 -10.60 -0.85
N LEU A 937 27.44 -9.61 -1.44
CA LEU A 937 27.63 -8.28 -0.89
C LEU A 937 26.72 -7.31 -1.63
N GLU A 938 25.98 -6.52 -0.88
CA GLU A 938 25.08 -5.50 -1.39
C GLU A 938 25.41 -4.14 -0.81
N GLY A 939 25.35 -3.11 -1.65
CA GLY A 939 25.48 -1.71 -1.25
C GLY A 939 24.26 -0.92 -1.71
N PHE A 940 23.71 -0.10 -0.81
CA PHE A 940 22.52 0.71 -1.06
C PHE A 940 22.84 2.18 -0.92
N ASN A 941 22.12 3.02 -1.67
CA ASN A 941 22.35 4.46 -1.74
C ASN A 941 23.86 4.80 -1.87
N LEU A 942 24.52 4.20 -2.84
CA LEU A 942 25.97 4.32 -3.01
C LEU A 942 26.47 5.77 -3.10
N LEU A 943 25.64 6.66 -3.65
CA LEU A 943 25.93 8.07 -3.79
C LEU A 943 25.76 8.82 -2.46
N ASN A 944 25.23 8.15 -1.43
CA ASN A 944 24.85 8.76 -0.14
C ASN A 944 24.00 10.02 -0.33
N HIS A 945 23.06 9.95 -1.30
CA HIS A 945 22.15 11.04 -1.62
C HIS A 945 21.05 11.13 -0.55
N GLY A 946 20.71 12.34 -0.12
CA GLY A 946 19.60 12.57 0.81
C GLY A 946 18.26 12.48 0.06
N ASN A 947 17.52 11.39 0.27
CA ASN A 947 16.24 11.13 -0.37
C ASN A 947 15.10 11.49 0.59
N TYR A 948 14.53 12.67 0.45
CA TYR A 948 13.48 13.16 1.35
C TYR A 948 12.09 13.07 0.69
N LEU A 949 11.11 12.54 1.40
CA LEU A 949 9.70 12.56 0.95
C LEU A 949 9.04 13.93 1.14
N GLY A 950 9.57 14.76 2.02
CA GLY A 950 9.05 16.09 2.33
C GLY A 950 10.12 17.03 2.86
N ARG A 951 9.72 18.24 3.25
CA ARG A 951 10.57 19.23 3.92
C ARG A 951 10.19 19.32 5.38
N GLY A 952 11.19 19.49 6.25
CA GLY A 952 10.95 19.66 7.66
C GLY A 952 10.31 21.02 7.99
N GLN A 953 10.78 22.10 7.33
CA GLN A 953 10.24 23.44 7.51
C GLN A 953 9.34 23.82 6.34
N THR A 954 8.03 23.68 6.56
CA THR A 954 7.01 24.02 5.58
C THR A 954 6.33 25.36 5.85
N ILE A 955 6.71 26.04 6.95
CA ILE A 955 6.18 27.33 7.29
C ILE A 955 6.86 28.39 6.43
N TYR A 956 6.07 28.95 5.50
CA TYR A 956 6.50 30.08 4.65
C TYR A 956 6.58 31.36 5.47
N GLY A 957 5.65 31.57 6.38
CA GLY A 957 5.44 32.81 7.13
C GLY A 957 4.32 33.64 6.54
N ASP A 958 3.78 34.55 7.33
CA ASP A 958 2.78 35.53 6.90
C ASP A 958 3.46 36.85 6.45
N THR A 959 4.36 36.72 5.46
CA THR A 959 5.29 37.75 5.01
C THR A 959 5.39 37.76 3.49
N LEU A 960 5.88 38.87 2.89
CA LEU A 960 6.07 39.00 1.43
C LEU A 960 7.14 38.04 0.89
N ALA A 961 8.16 37.73 1.68
CA ALA A 961 9.21 36.77 1.33
C ALA A 961 9.14 35.57 2.29
N PRO A 962 9.61 34.39 1.88
CA PRO A 962 9.63 33.25 2.75
C PRO A 962 10.54 33.49 3.97
N LEU A 963 10.19 32.86 5.10
CA LEU A 963 11.05 32.86 6.27
C LEU A 963 12.41 32.24 5.89
N PRO A 964 13.53 32.69 6.51
CA PRO A 964 14.86 32.13 6.24
C PRO A 964 14.93 30.60 6.44
N THR A 965 14.07 30.07 7.30
CA THR A 965 13.99 28.62 7.59
C THR A 965 13.14 27.85 6.58
N PHE A 966 12.36 28.53 5.73
CA PHE A 966 11.45 27.85 4.80
C PHE A 966 12.17 26.94 3.82
N GLY A 967 11.65 25.74 3.66
CA GLY A 967 12.21 24.73 2.76
C GLY A 967 13.51 24.10 3.25
N GLN A 968 14.02 24.49 4.41
CA GLN A 968 15.19 23.85 5.01
C GLN A 968 14.82 22.43 5.49
N LEU A 969 15.79 21.54 5.39
CA LEU A 969 15.70 20.21 5.97
C LEU A 969 15.86 20.34 7.48
N VAL A 970 14.92 19.82 8.25
CA VAL A 970 15.03 19.76 9.70
C VAL A 970 15.75 18.48 10.08
N ALA A 971 16.40 18.55 11.24
CA ALA A 971 17.10 17.43 11.84
C ALA A 971 16.30 16.14 11.83
N VAL A 972 17.03 15.04 11.73
CA VAL A 972 16.54 13.69 12.01
C VAL A 972 15.71 13.69 13.28
N GLY A 973 14.55 13.09 13.22
CA GLY A 973 13.71 12.94 14.41
C GLY A 973 12.64 14.00 14.60
N THR A 974 12.40 14.90 13.65
CA THR A 974 11.08 15.49 13.58
C THR A 974 10.14 14.43 13.02
N ALA A 975 9.44 13.77 13.91
CA ALA A 975 8.70 12.52 13.67
C ALA A 975 7.71 12.54 12.51
N THR A 976 7.35 13.71 12.01
CA THR A 976 6.40 13.86 10.90
C THR A 976 6.99 13.58 9.52
N ASN A 977 8.33 13.51 9.39
CA ASN A 977 9.00 13.34 8.10
C ASN A 977 10.10 12.28 8.09
N ALA A 978 10.46 11.72 9.23
CA ALA A 978 11.36 10.57 9.28
C ALA A 978 10.63 9.34 8.78
N ILE A 979 11.06 8.84 7.63
CA ILE A 979 10.60 7.53 7.19
C ILE A 979 11.41 6.53 7.99
N PRO A 980 10.76 5.57 8.65
CA PRO A 980 11.45 4.53 9.38
C PRO A 980 12.54 3.92 8.50
N ALA A 981 13.66 3.58 9.09
CA ALA A 981 14.77 2.89 8.43
C ALA A 981 14.32 1.64 7.64
N PHE A 982 13.15 1.14 7.93
CA PHE A 982 12.52 0.02 7.24
C PHE A 982 11.81 0.38 5.93
N ALA A 983 11.28 1.57 5.80
CA ALA A 983 10.69 2.03 4.56
C ALA A 983 11.75 2.51 3.57
N ASN A 984 12.98 2.74 4.04
CA ASN A 984 14.20 2.97 3.27
C ASN A 984 14.09 4.02 2.16
N ILE A 985 13.42 5.11 2.44
CA ILE A 985 13.35 6.22 1.48
C ILE A 985 14.46 7.23 1.72
N ASP A 986 15.03 7.22 2.93
CA ASP A 986 16.21 8.02 3.24
C ASP A 986 17.27 7.20 3.99
N PRO A 987 17.62 5.96 3.56
CA PRO A 987 18.76 5.30 4.16
C PRO A 987 20.03 6.03 3.73
N PRO A 988 21.00 6.20 4.62
CA PRO A 988 22.34 6.56 4.20
C PRO A 988 22.93 5.45 3.34
N ARG A 989 24.08 5.68 2.70
CA ARG A 989 24.83 4.60 2.08
C ARG A 989 25.12 3.53 3.13
N MET A 990 24.73 2.29 2.84
CA MET A 990 24.94 1.16 3.73
C MET A 990 25.26 -0.11 2.95
N PHE A 991 25.92 -1.04 3.62
CA PHE A 991 26.29 -2.32 3.05
C PHE A 991 25.72 -3.46 3.88
N GLN A 992 25.35 -4.55 3.21
CA GLN A 992 24.95 -5.78 3.87
C GLN A 992 25.61 -6.99 3.22
N LEU A 993 25.85 -8.03 4.03
CA LEU A 993 26.41 -9.30 3.60
C LEU A 993 25.34 -10.38 3.75
N GLN A 994 25.21 -11.23 2.75
CA GLN A 994 24.33 -12.39 2.76
C GLN A 994 25.10 -13.64 2.44
N ALA A 995 24.84 -14.71 3.20
CA ALA A 995 25.31 -16.05 2.91
C ALA A 995 24.11 -16.98 2.80
N ARG A 996 24.06 -17.80 1.73
CA ARG A 996 22.95 -18.71 1.45
C ARG A 996 23.50 -20.08 1.13
N PHE A 997 23.04 -21.10 1.85
CA PHE A 997 23.28 -22.50 1.53
C PHE A 997 22.04 -23.09 0.88
N ILE A 998 22.19 -23.69 -0.30
CA ILE A 998 21.11 -24.29 -1.09
C ILE A 998 21.39 -25.79 -1.24
N PHE A 999 20.33 -26.60 -1.03
CA PHE A 999 20.38 -28.06 -1.15
C PHE A 999 19.18 -28.65 -1.87
#